data_d94981fc5ba6a85810945efb0b24c84b
#
_entry.id   d94981fc5ba6a85810945efb0b24c84b
#
_cell.length_a   1.000
_cell.length_b   1.000
_cell.length_c   1.000
_cell.angle_alpha   90.00
_cell.angle_beta   90.00
_cell.angle_gamma   90.00
#
_symmetry.space_group_name_H-M   'P 1'
#
loop_
_entity.id
_entity.type
_entity.pdbx_description
1 polymer ?
#
loop_
_entity_poly.entity_id
_entity_poly.type
_entity_poly.pdbx_seq_one_letter_code
_entity_poly.pdbx_strand_id
1 'polypeptide(L)'
;MNKLRIFFLLLSFTLTLAIDPNLAAQYQEYKHKEPTVGAIPVTKPGSYGKSGASYILMNDISSPMSAVFLGKDVSLDLNGYTISYADGNYEHIPNYGFEEGLKDWDISKAPGAKVENTEDVHIFIGKKLMSLEAGDEIVSRYINLPVANRSYFAMCGVTGRYYHDMGGDVSNDMKVSIFVDDEQGNEVKCITQYSDTTIFSCPLINRSPRLGGGFVFAHLNKLPAGKYRIRVKANTDCLIDQIDIRPAMDVGIGIVEDTHPMGHYEHLYNRAHSAFFDYTDDISQSKAFPSIPVVEGTGTITIKNGIIKNGVIGIMSWGIQSTANNVKIILDNVRIISSGINTTAVDVPYANISNCRFDISNPFIINRHGAEFYAVDLRGDTASEVSFSEFYGGQGCLAIKGLNSSIHHNYFVNHQTVTNHYSLMAMGDGSKIFENRFEPEIGSGIEIFVHKKIEIFNNVFKIEAAPPSCEYNDRYSTNAIRLADYGARPGTSRACTENRIYNNKFYISGKKYKNYPDYIPVANALFYSASGGENYVFDNEIVVDQMNPDTDAEAFAFYIGNTKGGQFYNNQITSNVTPIWIASAYGSATNSKIFNNRISRAPNTLADFKPVKMGSYESDTYIAKNIEFRSNDIEGAEFNVDTIGHLHSYSVYWTLNVIVVNKKGKAIKNALIKILDKNGRERESKKTDSEGSLSLELQEYSVDGLEKTILSPYTVIVGKQNKEVQLTKNSELRLEIR
;
A
#
# COMPACT_ATOMS: atom_id res chain seq x y z
N MET A 1 -11.47 3.37 44.92
CA MET A 1 -10.78 4.29 43.98
C MET A 1 -10.35 3.61 42.64
N ASN A 2 -10.08 2.32 42.59
CA ASN A 2 -9.62 1.67 41.37
C ASN A 2 -10.70 1.39 40.30
N LYS A 3 -11.97 1.28 40.66
CA LYS A 3 -13.07 1.07 39.69
C LYS A 3 -13.46 2.35 38.91
N LEU A 4 -13.18 3.53 39.45
CA LEU A 4 -13.49 4.81 38.78
C LEU A 4 -12.40 5.16 37.72
N ARG A 5 -11.16 4.74 37.93
CA ARG A 5 -10.08 4.97 36.93
C ARG A 5 -10.18 4.08 35.69
N ILE A 6 -10.65 2.83 35.86
CA ILE A 6 -10.89 1.92 34.71
C ILE A 6 -12.08 2.40 33.87
N PHE A 7 -13.09 3.01 34.51
CA PHE A 7 -14.24 3.59 33.81
C PHE A 7 -13.86 4.84 33.01
N PHE A 8 -12.93 5.66 33.50
CA PHE A 8 -12.41 6.82 32.76
C PHE A 8 -11.47 6.43 31.61
N LEU A 9 -10.67 5.38 31.75
CA LEU A 9 -9.85 4.85 30.64
C LEU A 9 -10.72 4.20 29.55
N LEU A 10 -11.72 3.43 29.90
CA LEU A 10 -12.70 2.88 28.95
C LEU A 10 -13.59 3.98 28.33
N LEU A 11 -13.91 5.06 29.05
CA LEU A 11 -14.64 6.19 28.48
C LEU A 11 -13.75 7.04 27.55
N SER A 12 -12.45 7.16 27.81
CA SER A 12 -11.55 7.84 26.88
C SER A 12 -11.31 7.03 25.60
N PHE A 13 -11.26 5.71 25.70
CA PHE A 13 -11.16 4.83 24.51
C PHE A 13 -12.46 4.77 23.69
N THR A 14 -13.62 4.93 24.33
CA THR A 14 -14.92 4.96 23.62
C THR A 14 -15.30 6.36 23.13
N LEU A 15 -14.75 7.43 23.70
CA LEU A 15 -15.05 8.81 23.25
C LEU A 15 -14.19 9.25 22.05
N THR A 16 -13.05 8.61 21.79
CA THR A 16 -12.21 8.90 20.62
C THR A 16 -12.59 8.08 19.37
N LEU A 17 -13.51 7.13 19.50
CA LEU A 17 -14.12 6.40 18.39
C LEU A 17 -15.47 6.99 17.94
N ALA A 18 -15.86 8.16 18.42
CA ALA A 18 -16.91 8.92 17.75
C ALA A 18 -16.34 9.28 16.37
N ILE A 19 -16.76 8.52 15.36
CA ILE A 19 -16.60 8.86 13.94
C ILE A 19 -16.95 10.34 13.86
N ASP A 20 -16.01 11.15 13.40
CA ASP A 20 -16.35 12.52 13.02
C ASP A 20 -17.53 12.40 12.06
N PRO A 21 -18.72 12.93 12.41
CA PRO A 21 -19.89 12.82 11.55
C PRO A 21 -19.66 13.46 10.17
N ASN A 22 -18.59 14.24 10.00
CA ASN A 22 -18.17 14.80 8.73
C ASN A 22 -17.38 13.82 7.83
N LEU A 23 -16.96 12.65 8.34
CA LEU A 23 -16.37 11.53 7.61
C LEU A 23 -17.38 10.40 7.35
N ALA A 24 -18.67 10.65 7.56
CA ALA A 24 -19.70 9.69 7.21
C ALA A 24 -19.75 9.47 5.70
N ALA A 25 -20.06 8.25 5.32
CA ALA A 25 -20.29 7.81 3.95
C ALA A 25 -20.96 8.89 3.08
N GLN A 26 -20.30 9.24 2.01
CA GLN A 26 -20.75 10.34 1.17
C GLN A 26 -21.56 9.85 -0.03
N TYR A 27 -21.41 8.55 -0.42
CA TYR A 27 -22.30 7.97 -1.41
C TYR A 27 -23.72 7.92 -0.86
N GLN A 28 -24.66 8.47 -1.62
CA GLN A 28 -26.08 8.46 -1.29
C GLN A 28 -26.87 7.74 -2.37
N GLU A 29 -27.77 6.85 -1.96
CA GLU A 29 -28.73 6.26 -2.86
C GLU A 29 -29.54 7.36 -3.55
N TYR A 30 -29.44 7.41 -4.86
CA TYR A 30 -30.11 8.44 -5.66
C TYR A 30 -31.52 8.01 -6.01
N LYS A 31 -32.50 8.88 -5.77
CA LYS A 31 -33.89 8.63 -6.16
C LYS A 31 -34.11 9.04 -7.63
N HIS A 32 -34.77 8.18 -8.38
CA HIS A 32 -35.12 8.44 -9.77
C HIS A 32 -35.85 9.78 -9.92
N LYS A 33 -35.48 10.51 -10.96
CA LYS A 33 -36.12 11.79 -11.33
C LYS A 33 -36.55 11.74 -12.78
N GLU A 34 -37.58 12.53 -13.08
CA GLU A 34 -37.96 12.76 -14.47
C GLU A 34 -36.81 13.41 -15.24
N PRO A 35 -36.62 13.07 -16.52
CA PRO A 35 -35.57 13.65 -17.34
C PRO A 35 -35.66 15.16 -17.39
N THR A 36 -34.53 15.82 -17.26
CA THR A 36 -34.47 17.27 -17.53
C THR A 36 -34.68 17.55 -19.01
N VAL A 37 -35.25 18.70 -19.29
CA VAL A 37 -35.51 19.13 -20.70
C VAL A 37 -34.19 19.10 -21.49
N GLY A 38 -34.18 18.36 -22.61
CA GLY A 38 -33.02 18.21 -23.47
C GLY A 38 -32.12 17.00 -23.16
N ALA A 39 -32.35 16.26 -22.07
CA ALA A 39 -31.64 15.02 -21.80
C ALA A 39 -32.11 13.91 -22.75
N ILE A 40 -31.16 13.13 -23.27
CA ILE A 40 -31.40 12.01 -24.15
C ILE A 40 -31.57 10.73 -23.31
N PRO A 41 -32.74 10.06 -23.41
CA PRO A 41 -32.97 8.84 -22.63
C PRO A 41 -32.10 7.68 -23.12
N VAL A 42 -31.56 6.92 -22.15
CA VAL A 42 -30.81 5.70 -22.35
C VAL A 42 -31.58 4.54 -21.74
N THR A 43 -31.92 3.54 -22.55
CA THR A 43 -32.77 2.41 -22.16
C THR A 43 -32.16 1.04 -22.46
N LYS A 44 -31.01 1.00 -23.13
CA LYS A 44 -30.33 -0.24 -23.55
C LYS A 44 -28.79 -0.07 -23.62
N PRO A 45 -28.05 -1.15 -23.63
CA PRO A 45 -26.61 -1.10 -23.93
C PRO A 45 -26.32 -0.49 -25.30
N GLY A 46 -25.21 0.22 -25.45
CA GLY A 46 -24.80 0.81 -26.72
C GLY A 46 -23.83 1.96 -26.61
N SER A 47 -23.61 2.64 -27.75
CA SER A 47 -22.70 3.80 -27.85
C SER A 47 -23.49 5.11 -27.81
N TYR A 48 -23.01 6.03 -26.97
CA TYR A 48 -23.65 7.32 -26.68
C TYR A 48 -22.60 8.44 -26.80
N GLY A 49 -22.23 8.75 -28.04
CA GLY A 49 -21.05 9.57 -28.33
C GLY A 49 -21.33 10.96 -28.89
N LYS A 50 -22.59 11.46 -28.88
CA LYS A 50 -22.90 12.80 -29.41
C LYS A 50 -22.29 13.87 -28.49
N SER A 51 -21.26 14.54 -28.98
CA SER A 51 -20.57 15.60 -28.24
C SER A 51 -21.53 16.69 -27.77
N GLY A 52 -21.39 17.14 -26.54
CA GLY A 52 -22.24 18.11 -25.85
C GLY A 52 -23.61 17.57 -25.40
N ALA A 53 -23.87 16.28 -25.58
CA ALA A 53 -25.13 15.68 -25.15
C ALA A 53 -25.15 15.33 -23.68
N SER A 54 -26.30 15.49 -23.04
CA SER A 54 -26.63 14.94 -21.73
C SER A 54 -27.51 13.71 -21.91
N TYR A 55 -27.04 12.59 -21.40
CA TYR A 55 -27.75 11.31 -21.38
C TYR A 55 -28.27 11.01 -19.98
N ILE A 56 -29.42 10.34 -19.92
CA ILE A 56 -30.02 9.92 -18.65
C ILE A 56 -30.59 8.51 -18.75
N LEU A 57 -30.25 7.66 -17.79
CA LEU A 57 -30.83 6.32 -17.69
C LEU A 57 -32.29 6.40 -17.28
N MET A 58 -33.13 5.60 -17.94
CA MET A 58 -34.56 5.50 -17.70
C MET A 58 -34.99 4.14 -17.12
N ASN A 59 -34.07 3.20 -17.07
CA ASN A 59 -34.24 1.86 -16.48
C ASN A 59 -32.85 1.25 -16.25
N ASP A 60 -32.81 0.17 -15.49
CA ASP A 60 -31.61 -0.66 -15.38
C ASP A 60 -31.21 -1.19 -16.76
N ILE A 61 -29.90 -1.22 -17.00
CA ILE A 61 -29.30 -1.75 -18.22
C ILE A 61 -28.53 -3.01 -17.87
N SER A 62 -28.72 -4.09 -18.63
CA SER A 62 -27.94 -5.30 -18.54
C SER A 62 -27.32 -5.65 -19.89
N SER A 63 -26.05 -6.06 -19.88
CA SER A 63 -25.32 -6.55 -21.05
C SER A 63 -24.54 -7.81 -20.71
N PRO A 64 -24.57 -8.85 -21.56
CA PRO A 64 -23.75 -10.03 -21.35
C PRO A 64 -22.25 -9.79 -21.57
N MET A 65 -21.87 -8.62 -22.07
CA MET A 65 -20.50 -8.16 -22.30
C MET A 65 -20.35 -6.74 -21.79
N SER A 66 -19.55 -5.93 -22.45
CA SER A 66 -19.46 -4.48 -22.19
C SER A 66 -20.82 -3.81 -22.40
N ALA A 67 -21.13 -2.79 -21.59
CA ALA A 67 -22.50 -2.24 -21.58
C ALA A 67 -22.62 -0.91 -22.32
N VAL A 68 -21.90 0.11 -21.92
CA VAL A 68 -22.07 1.49 -22.42
C VAL A 68 -20.74 2.04 -22.91
N PHE A 69 -20.77 2.72 -24.06
CA PHE A 69 -19.63 3.45 -24.59
C PHE A 69 -19.98 4.92 -24.71
N LEU A 70 -19.13 5.78 -24.17
CA LEU A 70 -19.30 7.22 -24.16
C LEU A 70 -18.28 7.89 -25.07
N GLY A 71 -18.73 8.86 -25.87
CA GLY A 71 -17.85 9.78 -26.57
C GLY A 71 -17.37 10.92 -25.67
N LYS A 72 -16.51 11.79 -26.19
CA LYS A 72 -16.02 12.97 -25.48
C LYS A 72 -17.12 14.04 -25.31
N ASP A 73 -16.96 14.87 -24.29
CA ASP A 73 -17.85 15.99 -23.96
C ASP A 73 -19.30 15.58 -23.74
N VAL A 74 -19.54 14.48 -23.07
CA VAL A 74 -20.88 14.00 -22.73
C VAL A 74 -21.07 13.92 -21.21
N SER A 75 -22.31 14.00 -20.78
CA SER A 75 -22.69 13.64 -19.42
C SER A 75 -23.66 12.46 -19.44
N LEU A 76 -23.45 11.51 -18.51
CA LEU A 76 -24.35 10.40 -18.26
C LEU A 76 -24.82 10.45 -16.80
N ASP A 77 -26.11 10.73 -16.63
CA ASP A 77 -26.78 10.61 -15.34
C ASP A 77 -27.38 9.21 -15.24
N LEU A 78 -26.87 8.39 -14.31
CA LEU A 78 -27.40 7.05 -14.07
C LEU A 78 -28.77 7.10 -13.38
N ASN A 79 -29.18 8.25 -12.85
CA ASN A 79 -30.51 8.52 -12.31
C ASN A 79 -30.99 7.47 -11.29
N GLY A 80 -30.05 6.90 -10.51
CA GLY A 80 -30.31 5.86 -9.52
C GLY A 80 -30.46 4.45 -10.09
N TYR A 81 -30.37 4.27 -11.40
CA TYR A 81 -30.40 2.97 -12.05
C TYR A 81 -29.03 2.29 -12.07
N THR A 82 -29.06 1.00 -12.38
CA THR A 82 -27.89 0.14 -12.44
C THR A 82 -27.51 -0.18 -13.88
N ILE A 83 -26.21 -0.07 -14.19
CA ILE A 83 -25.60 -0.69 -15.36
C ILE A 83 -24.95 -2.00 -14.91
N SER A 84 -25.53 -3.14 -15.34
CA SER A 84 -24.94 -4.46 -15.18
C SER A 84 -24.19 -4.85 -16.45
N TYR A 85 -22.92 -5.16 -16.34
CA TYR A 85 -22.09 -5.61 -17.46
C TYR A 85 -21.51 -6.98 -17.16
N ALA A 86 -21.06 -7.68 -18.19
CA ALA A 86 -20.65 -9.08 -18.10
C ALA A 86 -21.73 -9.97 -17.46
N ASP A 87 -23.01 -9.64 -17.70
CA ASP A 87 -24.18 -10.28 -17.07
C ASP A 87 -24.64 -11.47 -17.92
N GLY A 88 -23.69 -12.32 -18.35
CA GLY A 88 -23.98 -13.50 -19.14
C GLY A 88 -23.66 -14.77 -18.40
N ASN A 89 -24.56 -15.74 -18.47
CA ASN A 89 -24.30 -17.06 -17.90
C ASN A 89 -23.04 -17.67 -18.52
N TYR A 90 -22.19 -18.24 -17.71
CA TYR A 90 -21.14 -19.16 -18.10
C TYR A 90 -20.95 -20.22 -17.05
N GLU A 91 -20.44 -21.37 -17.45
CA GLU A 91 -20.14 -22.46 -16.55
C GLU A 91 -18.64 -22.48 -16.24
N HIS A 92 -18.30 -22.62 -14.98
CA HIS A 92 -16.94 -22.95 -14.59
C HIS A 92 -16.59 -24.38 -15.00
N ILE A 93 -15.31 -24.63 -15.26
CA ILE A 93 -14.82 -26.00 -15.35
C ILE A 93 -15.17 -26.73 -14.03
N PRO A 94 -15.90 -27.85 -14.06
CA PRO A 94 -16.23 -28.55 -12.85
C PRO A 94 -14.96 -29.00 -12.11
N ASN A 95 -14.99 -28.86 -10.77
CA ASN A 95 -13.86 -29.25 -9.93
C ASN A 95 -12.52 -28.58 -10.33
N TYR A 96 -12.59 -27.32 -10.73
CA TYR A 96 -11.45 -26.54 -11.25
C TYR A 96 -10.30 -26.31 -10.23
N GLY A 97 -10.56 -26.52 -8.95
CA GLY A 97 -9.59 -26.44 -7.84
C GLY A 97 -9.30 -27.80 -7.21
N PHE A 98 -9.67 -28.90 -7.85
CA PHE A 98 -9.40 -30.29 -7.43
C PHE A 98 -9.95 -30.70 -6.04
N GLU A 99 -10.84 -29.93 -5.45
CA GLU A 99 -11.38 -30.20 -4.11
C GLU A 99 -12.13 -31.54 -4.01
N GLU A 100 -12.67 -32.07 -5.14
CA GLU A 100 -13.29 -33.37 -5.25
C GLU A 100 -12.33 -34.46 -5.81
N GLY A 101 -11.04 -34.28 -5.69
CA GLY A 101 -10.01 -35.15 -6.24
C GLY A 101 -9.95 -35.09 -7.78
N LEU A 102 -9.84 -36.23 -8.44
CA LEU A 102 -9.75 -36.35 -9.91
C LEU A 102 -11.12 -36.34 -10.61
N LYS A 103 -12.21 -36.16 -9.86
CA LYS A 103 -13.55 -36.11 -10.43
C LYS A 103 -13.65 -35.03 -11.50
N ASP A 104 -14.34 -35.34 -12.61
CA ASP A 104 -14.57 -34.47 -13.75
C ASP A 104 -13.35 -34.18 -14.62
N TRP A 105 -12.22 -34.84 -14.36
CA TRP A 105 -11.00 -34.76 -15.16
C TRP A 105 -10.68 -36.10 -15.81
N ASP A 106 -10.42 -36.08 -17.12
CA ASP A 106 -9.85 -37.23 -17.83
C ASP A 106 -8.33 -37.21 -17.67
N ILE A 107 -7.81 -38.21 -16.99
CA ILE A 107 -6.39 -38.41 -16.69
C ILE A 107 -5.82 -39.63 -17.46
N SER A 108 -6.50 -40.10 -18.49
CA SER A 108 -6.05 -41.28 -19.25
C SER A 108 -4.66 -41.13 -19.86
N LYS A 109 -4.20 -39.88 -20.05
CA LYS A 109 -2.86 -39.55 -20.53
C LYS A 109 -1.97 -38.92 -19.43
N ALA A 110 -2.32 -39.09 -18.19
CA ALA A 110 -1.61 -38.54 -17.03
C ALA A 110 -1.46 -39.60 -15.93
N PRO A 111 -0.65 -40.65 -16.16
CA PRO A 111 -0.50 -41.73 -15.18
C PRO A 111 0.18 -41.27 -13.87
N GLY A 112 0.90 -40.16 -13.91
CA GLY A 112 1.55 -39.54 -12.75
C GLY A 112 0.65 -38.59 -11.95
N ALA A 113 -0.56 -38.27 -12.46
CA ALA A 113 -1.43 -37.29 -11.85
C ALA A 113 -1.91 -37.69 -10.46
N LYS A 114 -1.70 -36.83 -9.47
CA LYS A 114 -2.13 -37.05 -8.08
C LYS A 114 -2.71 -35.77 -7.52
N VAL A 115 -3.81 -35.89 -6.75
CA VAL A 115 -4.37 -34.79 -5.97
C VAL A 115 -3.85 -34.87 -4.55
N GLU A 116 -3.27 -33.81 -4.06
CA GLU A 116 -2.62 -33.72 -2.77
C GLU A 116 -3.23 -32.61 -1.92
N ASN A 117 -3.33 -32.84 -0.61
CA ASN A 117 -3.49 -31.79 0.37
C ASN A 117 -2.08 -31.35 0.77
N THR A 118 -1.82 -30.07 0.74
CA THR A 118 -0.51 -29.58 1.17
C THR A 118 -0.66 -28.29 1.94
N GLU A 119 0.07 -28.20 3.05
CA GLU A 119 0.18 -26.98 3.85
C GLU A 119 1.45 -26.20 3.48
N ASP A 120 2.35 -26.82 2.68
CA ASP A 120 3.69 -26.30 2.39
C ASP A 120 3.80 -25.63 1.00
N VAL A 121 2.69 -25.50 0.29
CA VAL A 121 2.66 -24.96 -1.08
C VAL A 121 1.56 -23.92 -1.21
N HIS A 122 1.82 -22.90 -1.99
CA HIS A 122 0.81 -21.92 -2.31
C HIS A 122 -0.35 -22.56 -3.08
N ILE A 123 -1.56 -22.42 -2.58
CA ILE A 123 -2.81 -22.89 -3.17
C ILE A 123 -3.61 -21.67 -3.60
N PHE A 124 -4.05 -21.63 -4.85
CA PHE A 124 -4.84 -20.51 -5.37
C PHE A 124 -6.29 -20.57 -4.93
N ILE A 125 -6.82 -21.78 -4.77
CA ILE A 125 -8.21 -21.98 -4.32
C ILE A 125 -8.35 -23.25 -3.50
N GLY A 126 -9.12 -23.19 -2.41
CA GLY A 126 -9.42 -24.36 -1.59
C GLY A 126 -8.25 -24.87 -0.76
N LYS A 127 -8.06 -26.20 -0.74
CA LYS A 127 -7.05 -26.90 0.08
C LYS A 127 -6.26 -27.95 -0.69
N LYS A 128 -6.61 -28.18 -1.95
CA LYS A 128 -6.01 -29.23 -2.77
C LYS A 128 -5.40 -28.68 -4.04
N LEU A 129 -4.44 -29.41 -4.56
CA LEU A 129 -3.82 -29.15 -5.84
C LEU A 129 -3.53 -30.47 -6.54
N MET A 130 -3.17 -30.40 -7.82
CA MET A 130 -2.76 -31.56 -8.61
C MET A 130 -1.27 -31.52 -8.92
N SER A 131 -0.59 -32.64 -8.64
CA SER A 131 0.77 -32.90 -9.10
C SER A 131 0.73 -33.60 -10.45
N LEU A 132 1.53 -33.14 -11.39
CA LEU A 132 1.73 -33.73 -12.73
C LEU A 132 3.21 -34.00 -12.96
N GLU A 133 3.50 -35.13 -13.64
CA GLU A 133 4.84 -35.44 -14.14
C GLU A 133 5.01 -34.89 -15.57
N ALA A 134 6.26 -34.68 -15.99
CA ALA A 134 6.55 -34.21 -17.34
C ALA A 134 5.95 -35.14 -18.41
N GLY A 135 5.16 -34.57 -19.29
CA GLY A 135 4.43 -35.30 -20.34
C GLY A 135 2.99 -35.66 -20.01
N ASP A 136 2.57 -35.56 -18.75
CA ASP A 136 1.19 -35.76 -18.37
C ASP A 136 0.27 -34.75 -19.07
N GLU A 137 -0.89 -35.22 -19.53
CA GLU A 137 -1.94 -34.37 -20.13
C GLU A 137 -3.28 -34.71 -19.46
N ILE A 138 -3.93 -33.69 -18.89
CA ILE A 138 -5.26 -33.79 -18.29
C ILE A 138 -6.28 -33.00 -19.12
N VAL A 139 -7.53 -33.46 -19.11
CA VAL A 139 -8.59 -32.87 -19.92
C VAL A 139 -9.84 -32.66 -19.06
N SER A 140 -10.42 -31.47 -19.09
CA SER A 140 -11.69 -31.20 -18.39
C SER A 140 -12.89 -31.76 -19.13
N ARG A 141 -14.05 -31.79 -18.46
CA ARG A 141 -15.33 -31.90 -19.13
C ARG A 141 -15.61 -30.66 -19.98
N TYR A 142 -16.52 -30.84 -20.96
CA TYR A 142 -17.07 -29.68 -21.70
C TYR A 142 -17.95 -28.83 -20.81
N ILE A 143 -17.77 -27.53 -20.94
CA ILE A 143 -18.62 -26.49 -20.35
C ILE A 143 -19.35 -25.71 -21.47
N ASN A 144 -20.47 -25.09 -21.13
CA ASN A 144 -21.22 -24.29 -22.06
C ASN A 144 -20.84 -22.80 -21.93
N LEU A 145 -20.39 -22.20 -23.03
CA LEU A 145 -20.14 -20.77 -23.15
C LEU A 145 -21.23 -20.16 -24.07
N PRO A 146 -22.35 -19.69 -23.52
CA PRO A 146 -23.54 -19.37 -24.31
C PRO A 146 -23.50 -18.04 -25.04
N VAL A 147 -22.53 -17.16 -24.73
CA VAL A 147 -22.45 -15.81 -25.29
C VAL A 147 -21.53 -15.79 -26.48
N ALA A 148 -22.09 -15.59 -27.69
CA ALA A 148 -21.31 -15.45 -28.90
C ALA A 148 -20.49 -14.15 -28.96
N ASN A 149 -19.35 -14.20 -29.62
CA ASN A 149 -18.42 -13.07 -29.81
C ASN A 149 -17.84 -12.51 -28.52
N ARG A 150 -17.88 -13.25 -27.43
CA ARG A 150 -17.25 -12.88 -26.16
C ARG A 150 -15.82 -13.41 -26.12
N SER A 151 -14.94 -12.64 -25.53
CA SER A 151 -13.56 -13.08 -25.23
C SER A 151 -13.47 -13.74 -23.88
N TYR A 152 -12.59 -14.76 -23.79
CA TYR A 152 -12.34 -15.51 -22.57
C TYR A 152 -10.84 -15.68 -22.38
N PHE A 153 -10.46 -16.00 -21.14
CA PHE A 153 -9.16 -16.57 -20.81
C PHE A 153 -9.35 -18.00 -20.32
N ALA A 154 -8.64 -18.94 -20.93
CA ALA A 154 -8.34 -20.21 -20.29
C ALA A 154 -7.13 -19.98 -19.36
N MET A 155 -7.20 -20.48 -18.14
CA MET A 155 -6.18 -20.23 -17.12
C MET A 155 -5.80 -21.51 -16.41
N CYS A 156 -4.55 -21.58 -15.96
CA CYS A 156 -4.05 -22.62 -15.07
C CYS A 156 -3.11 -21.97 -14.04
N GLY A 157 -3.42 -22.12 -12.79
CA GLY A 157 -2.51 -21.80 -11.71
C GLY A 157 -1.38 -22.81 -11.66
N VAL A 158 -0.14 -22.35 -11.72
CA VAL A 158 1.07 -23.16 -11.54
C VAL A 158 1.70 -22.75 -10.23
N THR A 159 1.78 -23.69 -9.29
CA THR A 159 2.31 -23.42 -7.97
C THR A 159 3.64 -24.15 -7.77
N GLY A 160 4.38 -23.78 -6.74
CA GLY A 160 5.64 -24.39 -6.37
C GLY A 160 5.80 -24.47 -4.87
N ARG A 161 6.68 -25.35 -4.42
CA ARG A 161 7.10 -25.35 -3.02
C ARG A 161 7.80 -24.05 -2.69
N TYR A 162 7.75 -23.66 -1.42
CA TYR A 162 8.32 -22.41 -0.95
C TYR A 162 9.71 -22.06 -1.54
N TYR A 163 9.97 -20.79 -1.59
CA TYR A 163 11.12 -20.04 -2.11
C TYR A 163 12.50 -20.75 -2.17
N HIS A 164 12.80 -21.65 -1.24
CA HIS A 164 14.13 -22.29 -1.18
C HIS A 164 14.37 -23.39 -2.20
N ASP A 165 13.30 -23.96 -2.80
CA ASP A 165 13.40 -25.09 -3.74
C ASP A 165 13.23 -24.66 -5.21
N MET A 166 12.93 -23.39 -5.46
CA MET A 166 12.81 -22.83 -6.79
C MET A 166 14.18 -22.44 -7.31
N GLY A 167 14.98 -23.41 -7.69
CA GLY A 167 16.20 -23.16 -8.47
C GLY A 167 15.85 -22.26 -9.65
N GLY A 168 16.42 -21.03 -9.66
CA GLY A 168 16.05 -19.92 -10.52
C GLY A 168 15.89 -20.29 -12.00
N ASP A 169 15.22 -19.44 -12.74
CA ASP A 169 15.23 -19.28 -14.20
C ASP A 169 14.24 -20.05 -15.06
N VAL A 170 13.34 -20.89 -14.53
CA VAL A 170 12.29 -21.47 -15.38
C VAL A 170 10.99 -20.70 -15.17
N SER A 171 10.58 -19.94 -16.18
CA SER A 171 9.28 -19.25 -16.15
C SER A 171 8.13 -20.26 -16.11
N ASN A 172 7.04 -19.95 -15.41
CA ASN A 172 5.92 -20.88 -15.22
C ASN A 172 5.22 -21.28 -16.54
N ASP A 173 5.29 -20.44 -17.57
CA ASP A 173 4.82 -20.72 -18.92
C ASP A 173 5.57 -21.88 -19.60
N MET A 174 6.78 -22.19 -19.14
CA MET A 174 7.51 -23.37 -19.60
C MET A 174 7.10 -24.67 -18.88
N LYS A 175 6.38 -24.57 -17.76
CA LYS A 175 5.98 -25.75 -16.97
C LYS A 175 4.75 -26.42 -17.52
N VAL A 176 3.78 -25.66 -18.03
CA VAL A 176 2.53 -26.19 -18.56
C VAL A 176 2.17 -25.54 -19.90
N SER A 177 1.47 -26.31 -20.74
CA SER A 177 0.83 -25.85 -21.96
C SER A 177 -0.68 -25.98 -21.83
N ILE A 178 -1.43 -24.92 -22.18
CA ILE A 178 -2.89 -24.90 -22.13
C ILE A 178 -3.44 -24.91 -23.55
N PHE A 179 -4.44 -25.76 -23.77
CA PHE A 179 -5.17 -25.86 -25.04
C PHE A 179 -6.68 -25.82 -24.73
N VAL A 180 -7.46 -25.31 -25.66
CA VAL A 180 -8.91 -25.32 -25.59
C VAL A 180 -9.46 -26.00 -26.83
N ASP A 181 -10.35 -26.96 -26.63
CA ASP A 181 -11.02 -27.66 -27.72
C ASP A 181 -12.52 -27.26 -27.80
N ASP A 182 -13.03 -27.15 -29.01
CA ASP A 182 -14.46 -27.04 -29.27
C ASP A 182 -15.19 -28.40 -29.08
N GLU A 183 -16.51 -28.42 -29.22
CA GLU A 183 -17.30 -29.65 -29.03
C GLU A 183 -17.04 -30.72 -30.11
N GLN A 184 -16.44 -30.36 -31.24
CA GLN A 184 -16.00 -31.28 -32.29
C GLN A 184 -14.60 -31.84 -32.02
N GLY A 185 -13.93 -31.37 -30.97
CA GLY A 185 -12.58 -31.76 -30.60
C GLY A 185 -11.49 -31.04 -31.39
N ASN A 186 -11.84 -29.97 -32.12
CA ASN A 186 -10.85 -29.13 -32.78
C ASN A 186 -10.24 -28.15 -31.78
N GLU A 187 -8.94 -27.95 -31.86
CA GLU A 187 -8.24 -26.96 -31.05
C GLU A 187 -8.65 -25.54 -31.48
N VAL A 188 -9.09 -24.75 -30.51
CA VAL A 188 -9.37 -23.35 -30.70
C VAL A 188 -8.08 -22.54 -30.70
N LYS A 189 -7.87 -21.76 -31.75
CA LYS A 189 -6.68 -20.93 -31.86
C LYS A 189 -6.66 -19.84 -30.79
N CYS A 190 -5.66 -19.88 -29.93
CA CYS A 190 -5.41 -18.85 -28.93
C CYS A 190 -4.56 -17.73 -29.50
N ILE A 191 -4.85 -16.50 -29.13
CA ILE A 191 -3.98 -15.36 -29.41
C ILE A 191 -2.93 -15.28 -28.32
N THR A 192 -1.65 -15.31 -28.72
CA THR A 192 -0.53 -15.21 -27.80
C THR A 192 0.45 -14.13 -28.23
N GLN A 193 1.25 -13.69 -27.29
CA GLN A 193 2.28 -12.68 -27.53
C GLN A 193 3.41 -13.16 -28.46
N TYR A 194 3.71 -14.46 -28.50
CA TYR A 194 4.92 -14.97 -29.11
C TYR A 194 4.71 -15.99 -30.23
N SER A 195 3.56 -16.58 -30.34
CA SER A 195 3.29 -17.55 -31.41
C SER A 195 1.81 -17.75 -31.65
N ASP A 196 1.49 -18.27 -32.82
CA ASP A 196 0.12 -18.60 -33.22
C ASP A 196 -0.54 -19.71 -32.38
N THR A 197 0.14 -20.27 -31.43
CA THR A 197 -0.29 -21.55 -30.85
C THR A 197 -0.29 -21.62 -29.36
N THR A 198 -0.17 -20.55 -28.53
CA THR A 198 -0.12 -20.96 -27.15
C THR A 198 -0.19 -19.91 -26.07
N ILE A 199 -0.06 -20.29 -25.02
CA ILE A 199 0.09 -19.96 -23.64
C ILE A 199 0.68 -18.57 -23.51
N PHE A 200 -0.14 -17.74 -23.01
CA PHE A 200 0.26 -16.45 -22.53
C PHE A 200 0.51 -16.55 -21.03
N SER A 201 1.75 -16.53 -20.63
CA SER A 201 2.03 -16.30 -19.24
C SER A 201 1.83 -14.81 -18.96
N CYS A 202 1.04 -14.48 -17.98
CA CYS A 202 0.99 -13.11 -17.52
C CYS A 202 2.36 -12.77 -16.89
N PRO A 203 3.20 -11.94 -17.51
CA PRO A 203 4.54 -11.68 -16.97
C PRO A 203 4.50 -11.01 -15.62
N LEU A 204 3.38 -10.37 -15.31
CA LEU A 204 3.14 -9.74 -14.02
C LEU A 204 3.05 -10.76 -12.88
N ILE A 205 2.49 -11.93 -13.19
CA ILE A 205 2.32 -13.01 -12.23
C ILE A 205 3.55 -13.90 -12.18
N ASN A 206 4.31 -13.99 -13.27
CA ASN A 206 5.46 -14.89 -13.39
C ASN A 206 6.81 -14.30 -12.99
N ARG A 207 6.90 -13.00 -12.75
CA ARG A 207 8.20 -12.34 -12.56
C ARG A 207 8.76 -12.35 -11.15
N SER A 208 8.03 -12.83 -10.18
CA SER A 208 8.63 -12.97 -8.86
C SER A 208 9.22 -14.37 -8.71
N PRO A 209 10.54 -14.54 -8.82
CA PRO A 209 11.19 -15.80 -8.46
C PRO A 209 11.00 -16.13 -6.96
N ARG A 210 10.46 -15.19 -6.22
CA ARG A 210 10.17 -15.30 -4.79
C ARG A 210 8.80 -15.88 -4.49
N LEU A 211 7.91 -15.92 -5.49
CA LEU A 211 6.55 -16.43 -5.33
C LEU A 211 6.47 -17.79 -6.00
N GLY A 212 6.34 -18.80 -5.25
CA GLY A 212 6.29 -20.17 -5.74
C GLY A 212 5.20 -20.49 -6.77
N GLY A 213 4.53 -19.49 -7.38
CA GLY A 213 3.45 -19.74 -8.31
C GLY A 213 3.01 -18.55 -9.15
N GLY A 214 2.17 -18.81 -10.13
CA GLY A 214 1.56 -17.81 -11.01
C GLY A 214 0.56 -18.46 -11.93
N PHE A 215 -0.16 -17.65 -12.72
CA PHE A 215 -1.11 -18.17 -13.71
C PHE A 215 -0.50 -18.19 -15.11
N VAL A 216 -0.81 -19.23 -15.83
CA VAL A 216 -0.63 -19.32 -17.28
C VAL A 216 -1.98 -19.07 -17.93
N PHE A 217 -2.05 -18.19 -18.91
CA PHE A 217 -3.27 -17.82 -19.60
C PHE A 217 -3.19 -18.09 -21.09
N ALA A 218 -4.29 -18.55 -21.67
CA ALA A 218 -4.51 -18.60 -23.10
C ALA A 218 -5.69 -17.67 -23.45
N HIS A 219 -5.45 -16.65 -24.24
CA HIS A 219 -6.49 -15.70 -24.67
C HIS A 219 -7.31 -16.25 -25.83
N LEU A 220 -8.61 -16.31 -25.65
CA LEU A 220 -9.61 -16.80 -26.62
C LEU A 220 -10.42 -15.59 -27.11
N ASN A 221 -10.15 -15.14 -28.30
CA ASN A 221 -10.78 -13.93 -28.83
C ASN A 221 -12.08 -14.23 -29.55
N LYS A 222 -13.17 -13.57 -29.11
CA LYS A 222 -14.49 -13.57 -29.77
C LYS A 222 -14.99 -14.98 -30.14
N LEU A 223 -15.06 -15.85 -29.15
CA LEU A 223 -15.55 -17.24 -29.37
C LEU A 223 -16.99 -17.26 -29.85
N PRO A 224 -17.36 -18.19 -30.77
CA PRO A 224 -18.74 -18.59 -30.98
C PRO A 224 -19.39 -19.10 -29.71
N ALA A 225 -20.70 -18.97 -29.56
CA ALA A 225 -21.42 -19.72 -28.54
C ALA A 225 -21.29 -21.23 -28.79
N GLY A 226 -21.02 -22.00 -27.74
CA GLY A 226 -20.79 -23.44 -27.91
C GLY A 226 -20.25 -24.10 -26.66
N LYS A 227 -19.84 -25.35 -26.81
CA LYS A 227 -19.21 -26.13 -25.72
C LYS A 227 -17.71 -26.18 -25.94
N TYR A 228 -16.98 -25.98 -24.83
CA TYR A 228 -15.52 -25.95 -24.82
C TYR A 228 -15.00 -26.74 -23.63
N ARG A 229 -13.77 -27.24 -23.78
CA ARG A 229 -13.02 -27.88 -22.69
C ARG A 229 -11.58 -27.41 -22.70
N ILE A 230 -10.90 -27.54 -21.57
CA ILE A 230 -9.49 -27.22 -21.43
C ILE A 230 -8.65 -28.49 -21.34
N ARG A 231 -7.51 -28.48 -22.01
CA ARG A 231 -6.44 -29.46 -21.86
C ARG A 231 -5.21 -28.78 -21.28
N VAL A 232 -4.61 -29.38 -20.25
CA VAL A 232 -3.35 -28.93 -19.68
C VAL A 232 -2.32 -30.02 -19.82
N LYS A 233 -1.19 -29.70 -20.43
CA LYS A 233 -0.06 -30.60 -20.60
C LYS A 233 1.12 -30.11 -19.75
N ALA A 234 1.63 -30.97 -18.89
CA ALA A 234 2.85 -30.70 -18.14
C ALA A 234 4.08 -30.83 -19.04
N ASN A 235 4.87 -29.79 -19.14
CA ASN A 235 6.15 -29.79 -19.86
C ASN A 235 7.31 -30.22 -18.94
N THR A 236 7.15 -30.00 -17.65
CA THR A 236 8.03 -30.44 -16.56
C THR A 236 7.17 -30.91 -15.40
N ASP A 237 7.76 -31.59 -14.44
CA ASP A 237 7.10 -31.88 -13.19
C ASP A 237 6.60 -30.58 -12.55
N CYS A 238 5.33 -30.52 -12.21
CA CYS A 238 4.73 -29.29 -11.72
C CYS A 238 3.51 -29.58 -10.81
N LEU A 239 3.18 -28.58 -10.02
CA LEU A 239 1.99 -28.52 -9.21
C LEU A 239 1.04 -27.49 -9.82
N ILE A 240 -0.21 -27.87 -10.03
CA ILE A 240 -1.21 -27.01 -10.65
C ILE A 240 -2.47 -26.91 -9.79
N ASP A 241 -3.14 -25.78 -9.92
CA ASP A 241 -4.39 -25.48 -9.23
C ASP A 241 -5.22 -24.51 -10.06
N GLN A 242 -6.50 -24.37 -9.77
CA GLN A 242 -7.40 -23.39 -10.37
C GLN A 242 -7.33 -23.33 -11.90
N ILE A 243 -7.83 -24.37 -12.55
CA ILE A 243 -7.91 -24.43 -14.01
C ILE A 243 -9.32 -24.09 -14.46
N ASP A 244 -9.48 -22.99 -15.22
CA ASP A 244 -10.81 -22.52 -15.62
C ASP A 244 -10.80 -21.78 -16.96
N ILE A 245 -11.97 -21.57 -17.54
CA ILE A 245 -12.20 -20.67 -18.66
C ILE A 245 -13.11 -19.55 -18.17
N ARG A 246 -12.66 -18.30 -18.21
CA ARG A 246 -13.39 -17.17 -17.64
C ARG A 246 -13.56 -16.03 -18.62
N PRO A 247 -14.68 -15.30 -18.52
CA PRO A 247 -14.87 -14.08 -19.28
C PRO A 247 -13.72 -13.10 -19.07
N ALA A 248 -13.36 -12.39 -20.10
CA ALA A 248 -12.24 -11.46 -20.10
C ALA A 248 -12.63 -10.12 -20.71
N MET A 249 -12.09 -9.05 -20.13
CA MET A 249 -12.01 -7.71 -20.72
C MET A 249 -13.36 -7.01 -20.98
N ASP A 250 -14.36 -7.25 -20.15
CA ASP A 250 -15.62 -6.52 -20.20
C ASP A 250 -15.55 -5.21 -19.42
N VAL A 251 -16.24 -4.17 -19.89
CA VAL A 251 -16.34 -2.86 -19.25
C VAL A 251 -17.80 -2.45 -19.00
N GLY A 252 -18.05 -1.82 -17.86
CA GLY A 252 -19.35 -1.22 -17.57
C GLY A 252 -19.57 0.02 -18.42
N ILE A 253 -18.65 0.97 -18.36
CA ILE A 253 -18.60 2.17 -19.19
C ILE A 253 -17.22 2.33 -19.81
N GLY A 254 -17.12 2.20 -21.12
CA GLY A 254 -15.92 2.45 -21.91
C GLY A 254 -15.91 3.83 -22.54
N ILE A 255 -14.72 4.46 -22.61
CA ILE A 255 -14.55 5.79 -23.22
C ILE A 255 -13.71 5.63 -24.50
N VAL A 256 -14.07 4.64 -25.28
CA VAL A 256 -13.53 4.36 -26.62
C VAL A 256 -14.54 3.57 -27.41
N GLU A 257 -14.62 3.80 -28.69
CA GLU A 257 -15.59 3.11 -29.55
C GLU A 257 -15.24 1.62 -29.77
N ASP A 258 -13.97 1.27 -29.71
CA ASP A 258 -13.51 -0.12 -29.90
C ASP A 258 -12.51 -0.51 -28.81
N THR A 259 -13.00 -1.25 -27.82
CA THR A 259 -12.17 -1.85 -26.78
C THR A 259 -11.63 -3.18 -27.29
N HIS A 260 -10.52 -3.14 -28.03
CA HIS A 260 -9.83 -4.38 -28.42
C HIS A 260 -9.25 -5.03 -27.16
N PRO A 261 -9.59 -6.28 -26.85
CA PRO A 261 -9.17 -6.92 -25.60
C PRO A 261 -7.65 -6.90 -25.38
N MET A 262 -6.87 -7.08 -26.43
CA MET A 262 -5.41 -7.09 -26.37
C MET A 262 -4.82 -5.74 -25.99
N GLY A 263 -5.46 -4.66 -26.39
CA GLY A 263 -5.00 -3.33 -26.04
C GLY A 263 -5.16 -3.00 -24.56
N HIS A 264 -6.20 -3.48 -23.93
CA HIS A 264 -6.36 -3.37 -22.49
C HIS A 264 -5.27 -4.14 -21.73
N TYR A 265 -4.93 -5.32 -22.25
CA TYR A 265 -3.90 -6.14 -21.66
C TYR A 265 -2.52 -5.49 -21.75
N GLU A 266 -2.15 -4.92 -22.88
CA GLU A 266 -0.91 -4.18 -23.05
C GLU A 266 -0.83 -3.00 -22.06
N HIS A 267 -1.93 -2.29 -21.88
CA HIS A 267 -2.00 -1.18 -20.95
C HIS A 267 -1.78 -1.64 -19.50
N LEU A 268 -2.43 -2.71 -19.06
CA LEU A 268 -2.21 -3.29 -17.74
C LEU A 268 -0.77 -3.79 -17.57
N TYR A 269 -0.24 -4.46 -18.57
CA TYR A 269 1.15 -4.92 -18.59
C TYR A 269 2.13 -3.76 -18.43
N ASN A 270 1.98 -2.71 -19.22
CA ASN A 270 2.83 -1.54 -19.18
C ASN A 270 2.70 -0.78 -17.85
N ARG A 271 1.50 -0.72 -17.27
CA ARG A 271 1.27 -0.08 -15.97
C ARG A 271 1.95 -0.80 -14.83
N ALA A 272 1.76 -2.07 -14.71
CA ALA A 272 2.38 -2.85 -13.66
C ALA A 272 3.90 -2.80 -13.75
N HIS A 273 4.44 -2.81 -14.97
CA HIS A 273 5.87 -2.68 -15.20
C HIS A 273 6.40 -1.30 -14.80
N SER A 274 5.69 -0.23 -15.12
CA SER A 274 6.14 1.14 -14.83
C SER A 274 6.03 1.50 -13.35
N ALA A 275 5.10 0.91 -12.62
CA ALA A 275 4.90 1.22 -11.21
C ALA A 275 5.95 0.60 -10.27
N PHE A 276 6.43 -0.61 -10.63
CA PHE A 276 7.30 -1.39 -9.73
C PHE A 276 8.74 -1.47 -10.17
N PHE A 277 8.94 -1.55 -11.46
CA PHE A 277 10.26 -1.79 -12.02
C PHE A 277 10.57 -0.66 -12.97
N ASP A 278 11.14 0.37 -12.43
CA ASP A 278 11.96 1.24 -13.25
C ASP A 278 13.27 0.53 -13.63
N TYR A 279 13.14 -0.70 -13.95
CA TYR A 279 14.14 -1.40 -14.71
C TYR A 279 13.96 -0.95 -16.14
N THR A 280 14.86 -0.10 -16.57
CA THR A 280 15.06 0.39 -17.93
C THR A 280 15.30 -0.73 -18.96
N ASP A 281 15.08 -1.96 -18.61
CA ASP A 281 15.19 -3.07 -19.52
C ASP A 281 13.95 -3.14 -20.40
N ASP A 282 13.97 -2.25 -21.36
CA ASP A 282 13.49 -2.39 -22.73
C ASP A 282 12.10 -3.02 -22.93
N ILE A 283 11.09 -2.50 -22.20
CA ILE A 283 9.67 -2.77 -22.54
C ILE A 283 9.32 -2.19 -23.92
N SER A 284 10.13 -1.24 -24.43
CA SER A 284 9.98 -0.70 -25.79
C SER A 284 10.11 -1.77 -26.88
N GLN A 285 10.56 -2.98 -26.56
CA GLN A 285 10.67 -4.09 -27.50
C GLN A 285 9.45 -5.03 -27.52
N SER A 286 8.50 -4.92 -26.61
CA SER A 286 7.25 -5.69 -26.76
C SER A 286 6.35 -5.08 -27.83
N LYS A 287 6.79 -5.11 -29.07
CA LYS A 287 6.01 -4.72 -30.26
C LYS A 287 4.83 -5.68 -30.56
N ALA A 288 4.46 -6.51 -29.61
CA ALA A 288 3.57 -7.64 -29.87
C ALA A 288 2.09 -7.26 -29.89
N PHE A 289 1.71 -6.08 -29.37
CA PHE A 289 0.31 -5.68 -29.30
C PHE A 289 0.04 -4.48 -30.21
N PRO A 290 -1.01 -4.52 -31.04
CA PRO A 290 -1.40 -3.35 -31.79
C PRO A 290 -1.78 -2.23 -30.81
N SER A 291 -1.26 -1.05 -31.06
CA SER A 291 -1.64 0.14 -30.28
C SER A 291 -3.16 0.35 -30.40
N ILE A 292 -3.82 0.59 -29.27
CA ILE A 292 -5.21 0.99 -29.28
C ILE A 292 -5.29 2.38 -29.93
N PRO A 293 -6.25 2.62 -30.82
CA PRO A 293 -6.50 3.97 -31.31
C PRO A 293 -6.83 4.87 -30.11
N VAL A 294 -5.94 5.80 -29.83
CA VAL A 294 -6.18 6.83 -28.79
C VAL A 294 -7.29 7.72 -29.33
N VAL A 295 -8.33 7.95 -28.53
CA VAL A 295 -9.33 8.99 -28.84
C VAL A 295 -8.61 10.32 -28.76
N GLU A 296 -8.28 10.88 -29.92
CA GLU A 296 -7.63 12.19 -29.98
C GLU A 296 -8.63 13.28 -29.53
N GLY A 297 -8.18 14.14 -28.65
CA GLY A 297 -8.89 15.35 -28.27
C GLY A 297 -9.02 15.56 -26.77
N THR A 298 -9.04 16.82 -26.39
CA THR A 298 -9.42 17.27 -25.05
C THR A 298 -10.93 17.24 -24.90
N GLY A 299 -11.41 16.78 -23.76
CA GLY A 299 -12.86 16.75 -23.49
C GLY A 299 -13.13 16.38 -22.03
N THR A 300 -14.39 16.51 -21.64
CA THR A 300 -14.84 16.16 -20.30
C THR A 300 -15.99 15.17 -20.38
N ILE A 301 -15.93 14.11 -19.59
CA ILE A 301 -17.04 13.16 -19.42
C ILE A 301 -17.48 13.20 -17.97
N THR A 302 -18.77 13.40 -17.76
CA THR A 302 -19.37 13.37 -16.42
C THR A 302 -20.26 12.15 -16.29
N ILE A 303 -20.02 11.34 -15.24
CA ILE A 303 -20.84 10.18 -14.89
C ILE A 303 -21.31 10.36 -13.45
N LYS A 304 -22.60 10.23 -13.20
CA LYS A 304 -23.14 10.50 -11.87
C LYS A 304 -24.38 9.69 -11.49
N ASN A 305 -24.63 9.61 -10.17
CA ASN A 305 -25.91 9.21 -9.55
C ASN A 305 -26.38 7.78 -9.86
N GLY A 306 -25.61 6.75 -9.52
CA GLY A 306 -26.13 5.40 -9.70
C GLY A 306 -25.12 4.30 -9.47
N ILE A 307 -25.39 3.13 -10.05
CA ILE A 307 -24.63 1.91 -9.76
C ILE A 307 -24.09 1.32 -11.06
N ILE A 308 -22.82 0.86 -11.00
CA ILE A 308 -22.19 0.06 -12.04
C ILE A 308 -21.79 -1.28 -11.41
N LYS A 309 -22.18 -2.40 -12.02
CA LYS A 309 -21.98 -3.71 -11.42
C LYS A 309 -21.60 -4.75 -12.47
N ASN A 310 -20.55 -5.56 -12.20
CA ASN A 310 -20.33 -6.73 -13.03
C ASN A 310 -21.25 -7.90 -12.62
N GLY A 311 -21.68 -8.68 -13.60
CA GLY A 311 -22.60 -9.79 -13.38
C GLY A 311 -21.93 -11.11 -13.05
N VAL A 312 -20.66 -11.29 -13.48
CA VAL A 312 -19.90 -12.52 -13.25
C VAL A 312 -18.45 -12.23 -12.86
N ILE A 313 -17.86 -13.18 -12.15
CA ILE A 313 -16.45 -13.11 -11.76
C ILE A 313 -15.59 -13.36 -13.00
N GLY A 314 -15.01 -12.30 -13.56
CA GLY A 314 -14.10 -12.37 -14.69
C GLY A 314 -12.62 -12.42 -14.29
N ILE A 315 -11.73 -12.48 -15.28
CA ILE A 315 -10.28 -12.33 -15.06
C ILE A 315 -9.89 -10.87 -15.08
N MET A 316 -10.38 -10.12 -16.05
CA MET A 316 -10.15 -8.68 -16.16
C MET A 316 -11.49 -8.01 -16.39
N SER A 317 -11.83 -7.07 -15.53
CA SER A 317 -13.04 -6.30 -15.70
C SER A 317 -12.88 -4.89 -15.13
N TRP A 318 -13.54 -3.95 -15.77
CA TRP A 318 -13.49 -2.55 -15.40
C TRP A 318 -14.89 -1.98 -15.28
N GLY A 319 -15.18 -1.34 -14.17
CA GLY A 319 -16.42 -0.59 -14.04
C GLY A 319 -16.46 0.57 -15.02
N ILE A 320 -15.41 1.39 -15.01
CA ILE A 320 -15.19 2.50 -15.94
C ILE A 320 -13.76 2.42 -16.47
N GLN A 321 -13.60 2.52 -17.78
CA GLN A 321 -12.29 2.54 -18.40
C GLN A 321 -12.17 3.59 -19.49
N SER A 322 -11.01 4.27 -19.52
CA SER A 322 -10.64 5.19 -20.59
C SER A 322 -9.19 4.98 -20.99
N THR A 323 -8.97 4.84 -22.29
CA THR A 323 -7.63 4.88 -22.88
C THR A 323 -7.28 6.26 -23.44
N ALA A 324 -8.21 7.20 -23.39
CA ALA A 324 -8.03 8.55 -23.91
C ALA A 324 -7.17 9.40 -22.95
N ASN A 325 -5.96 9.70 -23.33
CA ASN A 325 -4.99 10.41 -22.48
C ASN A 325 -5.39 11.85 -22.10
N ASN A 326 -6.27 12.48 -22.86
CA ASN A 326 -6.60 13.90 -22.71
C ASN A 326 -8.07 14.17 -22.36
N VAL A 327 -8.79 13.15 -21.92
CA VAL A 327 -10.20 13.29 -21.50
C VAL A 327 -10.28 13.27 -19.98
N LYS A 328 -10.86 14.33 -19.41
CA LYS A 328 -11.10 14.44 -17.98
C LYS A 328 -12.38 13.70 -17.61
N ILE A 329 -12.29 12.78 -16.66
CA ILE A 329 -13.42 12.09 -16.09
C ILE A 329 -13.87 12.80 -14.82
N ILE A 330 -15.16 13.10 -14.73
CA ILE A 330 -15.81 13.57 -13.50
C ILE A 330 -16.77 12.48 -13.07
N LEU A 331 -16.52 11.93 -11.89
CA LEU A 331 -17.33 10.88 -11.29
C LEU A 331 -17.90 11.40 -9.98
N ASP A 332 -19.21 11.46 -9.87
CA ASP A 332 -19.89 11.99 -8.69
C ASP A 332 -21.08 11.12 -8.28
N ASN A 333 -21.10 10.72 -7.02
CA ASN A 333 -22.16 9.91 -6.42
C ASN A 333 -22.45 8.61 -7.19
N VAL A 334 -21.38 7.86 -7.53
CA VAL A 334 -21.47 6.57 -8.22
C VAL A 334 -20.96 5.47 -7.32
N ARG A 335 -21.70 4.37 -7.26
CA ARG A 335 -21.26 3.13 -6.61
C ARG A 335 -20.82 2.12 -7.67
N ILE A 336 -19.61 1.58 -7.52
CA ILE A 336 -19.10 0.53 -8.40
C ILE A 336 -18.89 -0.74 -7.58
N ILE A 337 -19.55 -1.81 -8.04
CA ILE A 337 -19.50 -3.13 -7.39
C ILE A 337 -18.88 -4.08 -8.40
N SER A 338 -17.72 -4.62 -8.10
CA SER A 338 -17.05 -5.50 -9.05
C SER A 338 -16.24 -6.59 -8.34
N SER A 339 -16.16 -7.75 -8.99
CA SER A 339 -15.38 -8.88 -8.49
C SER A 339 -14.65 -9.59 -9.64
N GLY A 340 -13.46 -10.11 -9.35
CA GLY A 340 -12.66 -10.81 -10.34
C GLY A 340 -11.19 -10.92 -9.92
N ILE A 341 -10.35 -11.53 -10.73
CA ILE A 341 -8.92 -11.69 -10.41
C ILE A 341 -8.20 -10.35 -10.51
N ASN A 342 -8.38 -9.65 -11.62
CA ASN A 342 -7.74 -8.36 -11.92
C ASN A 342 -8.83 -7.33 -12.19
N THR A 343 -9.62 -7.07 -11.18
CA THR A 343 -10.77 -6.18 -11.30
C THR A 343 -10.44 -4.79 -10.80
N THR A 344 -10.73 -3.80 -11.62
CA THR A 344 -10.58 -2.38 -11.30
C THR A 344 -11.92 -1.67 -11.51
N ALA A 345 -12.36 -0.90 -10.52
CA ALA A 345 -13.59 -0.13 -10.64
C ALA A 345 -13.44 1.02 -11.64
N VAL A 346 -12.34 1.77 -11.56
CA VAL A 346 -12.05 2.92 -12.42
C VAL A 346 -10.60 2.83 -12.89
N ASP A 347 -10.42 2.75 -14.20
CA ASP A 347 -9.12 2.74 -14.86
C ASP A 347 -9.09 3.86 -15.91
N VAL A 348 -8.63 5.02 -15.51
CA VAL A 348 -8.58 6.21 -16.38
C VAL A 348 -7.31 7.00 -16.12
N PRO A 349 -6.79 7.76 -17.09
CA PRO A 349 -5.55 8.50 -16.89
C PRO A 349 -5.63 9.52 -15.74
N TYR A 350 -6.72 10.27 -15.65
CA TYR A 350 -6.98 11.22 -14.57
C TYR A 350 -8.45 11.52 -14.39
N ALA A 351 -8.86 11.86 -13.19
CA ALA A 351 -10.25 12.10 -12.85
C ALA A 351 -10.42 13.07 -11.67
N ASN A 352 -11.63 13.67 -11.60
CA ASN A 352 -12.16 14.19 -10.35
C ASN A 352 -13.25 13.23 -9.87
N ILE A 353 -13.01 12.61 -8.72
CA ILE A 353 -13.89 11.61 -8.11
C ILE A 353 -14.40 12.16 -6.79
N SER A 354 -15.71 12.22 -6.63
CA SER A 354 -16.34 12.69 -5.40
C SER A 354 -17.58 11.88 -5.03
N ASN A 355 -17.82 11.73 -3.73
CA ASN A 355 -19.02 11.08 -3.18
C ASN A 355 -19.25 9.65 -3.73
N CYS A 356 -18.19 8.93 -4.05
CA CYS A 356 -18.27 7.62 -4.68
C CYS A 356 -18.03 6.48 -3.67
N ARG A 357 -18.50 5.28 -4.03
CA ARG A 357 -18.23 4.07 -3.27
C ARG A 357 -17.75 2.96 -4.20
N PHE A 358 -16.65 2.33 -3.80
CA PHE A 358 -16.02 1.24 -4.54
C PHE A 358 -16.04 -0.02 -3.70
N ASP A 359 -16.86 -0.99 -4.08
CA ASP A 359 -16.95 -2.32 -3.44
C ASP A 359 -16.27 -3.33 -4.38
N ILE A 360 -15.00 -3.61 -4.15
CA ILE A 360 -14.18 -4.46 -5.02
C ILE A 360 -13.78 -5.72 -4.28
N SER A 361 -14.20 -6.85 -4.81
CA SER A 361 -13.86 -8.17 -4.29
C SER A 361 -12.93 -8.90 -5.26
N ASN A 362 -11.74 -9.24 -4.78
CA ASN A 362 -10.82 -10.12 -5.48
C ASN A 362 -10.87 -11.49 -4.80
N PRO A 363 -11.71 -12.43 -5.27
CA PRO A 363 -11.87 -13.73 -4.61
C PRO A 363 -10.64 -14.63 -4.75
N PHE A 364 -9.66 -14.21 -5.52
CA PHE A 364 -8.42 -14.95 -5.74
C PHE A 364 -7.26 -14.15 -5.19
N ILE A 365 -6.53 -14.77 -4.27
CA ILE A 365 -5.34 -14.19 -3.69
C ILE A 365 -4.22 -14.37 -4.71
N ILE A 366 -3.82 -13.27 -5.35
CA ILE A 366 -2.57 -13.23 -6.08
C ILE A 366 -1.54 -12.68 -5.10
N ASN A 367 -0.74 -13.56 -4.55
CA ASN A 367 0.33 -13.19 -3.64
C ASN A 367 1.45 -12.52 -4.42
N ARG A 368 1.58 -11.21 -4.28
CA ARG A 368 2.67 -10.49 -4.90
C ARG A 368 3.12 -9.26 -4.13
N HIS A 369 4.40 -8.99 -4.22
CA HIS A 369 4.96 -7.71 -3.89
C HIS A 369 4.36 -6.61 -4.77
N GLY A 370 3.62 -5.74 -4.15
CA GLY A 370 3.05 -4.57 -4.77
C GLY A 370 1.67 -4.82 -5.37
N ALA A 371 0.75 -3.95 -5.03
CA ALA A 371 -0.55 -3.92 -5.62
C ALA A 371 -0.42 -3.48 -7.08
N GLU A 372 -0.64 -4.39 -7.99
CA GLU A 372 -0.65 -4.12 -9.41
C GLU A 372 -2.05 -3.70 -9.87
N PHE A 373 -3.07 -4.05 -9.09
CA PHE A 373 -4.47 -3.80 -9.38
C PHE A 373 -5.12 -3.01 -8.25
N TYR A 374 -5.41 -1.76 -8.53
CA TYR A 374 -6.10 -0.86 -7.62
C TYR A 374 -7.57 -0.78 -7.96
N ALA A 375 -8.41 -0.61 -6.96
CA ALA A 375 -9.84 -0.35 -7.20
C ALA A 375 -10.04 0.88 -8.08
N VAL A 376 -9.25 1.91 -7.86
CA VAL A 376 -9.19 3.12 -8.70
C VAL A 376 -7.75 3.36 -9.13
N ASP A 377 -7.52 3.43 -10.43
CA ASP A 377 -6.21 3.61 -11.04
C ASP A 377 -6.16 4.88 -11.91
N LEU A 378 -5.40 5.87 -11.43
CA LEU A 378 -5.27 7.21 -12.03
C LEU A 378 -3.79 7.51 -12.31
N ARG A 379 -3.16 6.73 -13.19
CA ARG A 379 -1.72 6.81 -13.44
C ARG A 379 -1.32 7.67 -14.63
N GLY A 380 -2.16 8.61 -15.04
CA GLY A 380 -1.77 9.68 -15.99
C GLY A 380 -0.97 10.78 -15.28
N ASP A 381 -0.32 11.62 -16.07
CA ASP A 381 0.57 12.68 -15.54
C ASP A 381 -0.20 13.95 -15.11
N THR A 382 -1.49 14.04 -15.41
CA THR A 382 -2.35 15.17 -15.06
C THR A 382 -2.90 15.03 -13.63
N ALA A 383 -2.98 16.15 -12.91
CA ALA A 383 -3.54 16.19 -11.57
C ALA A 383 -4.94 15.60 -11.49
N SER A 384 -5.17 14.78 -10.49
CA SER A 384 -6.48 14.22 -10.15
C SER A 384 -6.91 14.68 -8.77
N GLU A 385 -8.22 14.70 -8.53
CA GLU A 385 -8.80 14.94 -7.22
C GLU A 385 -9.69 13.75 -6.84
N VAL A 386 -9.47 13.20 -5.64
CA VAL A 386 -10.28 12.13 -5.08
C VAL A 386 -10.73 12.54 -3.70
N SER A 387 -12.03 12.72 -3.52
CA SER A 387 -12.57 13.27 -2.29
C SER A 387 -13.90 12.63 -1.88
N PHE A 388 -14.20 12.65 -0.58
CA PHE A 388 -15.47 12.21 -0.01
C PHE A 388 -15.91 10.82 -0.52
N SER A 389 -14.96 9.91 -0.70
CA SER A 389 -15.23 8.60 -1.31
C SER A 389 -14.81 7.46 -0.39
N GLU A 390 -15.47 6.31 -0.57
CA GLU A 390 -15.26 5.10 0.22
C GLU A 390 -14.70 3.99 -0.65
N PHE A 391 -13.67 3.33 -0.14
CA PHE A 391 -13.00 2.22 -0.80
C PHE A 391 -13.07 0.98 0.05
N TYR A 392 -13.76 -0.04 -0.43
CA TYR A 392 -13.87 -1.34 0.23
C TYR A 392 -13.28 -2.42 -0.68
N GLY A 393 -12.21 -3.04 -0.20
CA GLY A 393 -11.56 -4.14 -0.92
C GLY A 393 -10.58 -3.69 -2.00
N GLY A 394 -10.29 -4.62 -2.90
CA GLY A 394 -9.24 -4.48 -3.91
C GLY A 394 -7.87 -4.96 -3.39
N GLN A 395 -6.91 -5.19 -4.26
CA GLN A 395 -5.52 -5.44 -3.84
C GLN A 395 -4.92 -4.15 -3.26
N GLY A 396 -5.15 -3.02 -3.91
CA GLY A 396 -5.01 -1.68 -3.41
C GLY A 396 -6.29 -0.89 -3.67
N CYS A 397 -6.50 0.21 -2.96
CA CYS A 397 -7.69 1.01 -3.15
C CYS A 397 -7.51 2.08 -4.22
N LEU A 398 -6.43 2.84 -4.17
CA LEU A 398 -6.18 3.96 -5.08
C LEU A 398 -4.70 4.02 -5.49
N ALA A 399 -4.44 4.10 -6.79
CA ALA A 399 -3.15 4.49 -7.34
C ALA A 399 -3.29 5.82 -8.09
N ILE A 400 -2.40 6.77 -7.82
CA ILE A 400 -2.45 8.11 -8.40
C ILE A 400 -1.05 8.62 -8.75
N LYS A 401 -0.86 9.02 -10.01
CA LYS A 401 0.45 9.45 -10.54
C LYS A 401 0.50 10.95 -10.89
N GLY A 402 -0.64 11.57 -11.14
CA GLY A 402 -0.70 12.95 -11.57
C GLY A 402 -0.01 13.91 -10.59
N LEU A 403 0.81 14.82 -11.11
CA LEU A 403 1.51 15.83 -10.32
C LEU A 403 0.53 16.76 -9.61
N ASN A 404 0.81 17.12 -8.36
CA ASN A 404 -0.02 18.01 -7.54
C ASN A 404 -1.47 17.53 -7.37
N SER A 405 -1.69 16.23 -7.33
CA SER A 405 -3.00 15.65 -7.07
C SER A 405 -3.45 15.90 -5.63
N SER A 406 -4.77 15.85 -5.41
CA SER A 406 -5.39 16.06 -4.09
C SER A 406 -6.24 14.85 -3.69
N ILE A 407 -5.95 14.26 -2.53
CA ILE A 407 -6.65 13.09 -1.99
C ILE A 407 -7.11 13.44 -0.58
N HIS A 408 -8.42 13.61 -0.37
CA HIS A 408 -8.90 14.08 0.91
C HIS A 408 -10.31 13.63 1.28
N HIS A 409 -10.60 13.57 2.59
CA HIS A 409 -11.90 13.18 3.13
C HIS A 409 -12.38 11.80 2.66
N ASN A 410 -11.44 10.88 2.38
CA ASN A 410 -11.78 9.54 1.93
C ASN A 410 -11.64 8.51 3.06
N TYR A 411 -12.36 7.41 2.92
CA TYR A 411 -12.28 6.26 3.80
C TYR A 411 -11.76 5.04 3.04
N PHE A 412 -10.65 4.47 3.52
CA PHE A 412 -9.98 3.34 2.90
C PHE A 412 -10.04 2.11 3.80
N VAL A 413 -10.71 1.08 3.33
CA VAL A 413 -10.80 -0.25 3.96
C VAL A 413 -10.31 -1.29 2.98
N ASN A 414 -9.07 -1.71 3.14
CA ASN A 414 -8.48 -2.75 2.32
C ASN A 414 -8.73 -4.12 2.97
N HIS A 415 -9.20 -5.09 2.19
CA HIS A 415 -9.51 -6.47 2.65
C HIS A 415 -8.49 -7.49 2.17
N GLN A 416 -7.31 -7.07 1.79
CA GLN A 416 -6.32 -7.98 1.23
C GLN A 416 -5.56 -8.78 2.29
N THR A 417 -5.21 -10.01 1.93
CA THR A 417 -4.49 -10.95 2.77
C THR A 417 -2.97 -10.83 2.65
N VAL A 418 -2.45 -9.81 1.96
CA VAL A 418 -1.04 -9.66 1.65
C VAL A 418 -0.46 -8.41 2.28
N THR A 419 0.64 -8.57 2.98
CA THR A 419 1.25 -7.54 3.83
C THR A 419 1.78 -6.32 3.09
N ASN A 420 2.16 -6.46 1.84
CA ASN A 420 2.76 -5.38 1.03
C ASN A 420 1.77 -4.64 0.12
N HIS A 421 0.48 -4.77 0.36
CA HIS A 421 -0.50 -4.00 -0.38
C HIS A 421 -0.86 -2.73 0.39
N TYR A 422 -0.94 -1.63 -0.34
CA TYR A 422 -1.20 -0.30 0.19
C TYR A 422 -2.59 0.17 -0.22
N SER A 423 -3.31 0.76 0.72
CA SER A 423 -4.60 1.39 0.40
C SER A 423 -4.41 2.50 -0.64
N LEU A 424 -3.33 3.27 -0.54
CA LEU A 424 -3.00 4.35 -1.46
C LEU A 424 -1.54 4.25 -1.93
N MET A 425 -1.32 4.17 -3.22
CA MET A 425 -0.02 4.38 -3.86
C MET A 425 0.05 5.80 -4.41
N ALA A 426 0.83 6.66 -3.77
CA ALA A 426 1.01 8.05 -4.16
C ALA A 426 2.29 8.21 -5.00
N MET A 427 2.10 8.40 -6.31
CA MET A 427 3.18 8.48 -7.31
C MET A 427 3.32 9.87 -7.92
N GLY A 428 2.51 10.85 -7.50
CA GLY A 428 2.54 12.20 -8.04
C GLY A 428 3.34 13.16 -7.16
N ASP A 429 4.47 13.68 -7.63
CA ASP A 429 5.22 14.71 -6.94
C ASP A 429 4.34 15.92 -6.61
N GLY A 430 4.50 16.50 -5.42
CA GLY A 430 3.74 17.66 -4.97
C GLY A 430 2.29 17.39 -4.55
N SER A 431 1.86 16.13 -4.52
CA SER A 431 0.50 15.77 -4.13
C SER A 431 0.22 16.01 -2.64
N LYS A 432 -1.05 16.23 -2.32
CA LYS A 432 -1.53 16.42 -0.95
C LYS A 432 -2.51 15.33 -0.56
N ILE A 433 -2.27 14.72 0.58
CA ILE A 433 -3.07 13.62 1.15
C ILE A 433 -3.48 14.05 2.55
N PHE A 434 -4.75 14.42 2.72
CA PHE A 434 -5.17 15.01 3.98
C PHE A 434 -6.62 14.69 4.37
N GLU A 435 -6.87 14.66 5.66
CA GLU A 435 -8.21 14.40 6.22
C GLU A 435 -8.84 13.09 5.74
N ASN A 436 -7.99 12.09 5.44
CA ASN A 436 -8.43 10.74 5.11
C ASN A 436 -8.37 9.82 6.34
N ARG A 437 -9.10 8.73 6.27
CA ARG A 437 -9.08 7.65 7.24
C ARG A 437 -8.66 6.35 6.57
N PHE A 438 -7.60 5.74 7.09
CA PHE A 438 -7.04 4.48 6.64
C PHE A 438 -7.23 3.43 7.72
N GLU A 439 -8.09 2.44 7.47
CA GLU A 439 -8.36 1.31 8.36
C GLU A 439 -8.34 0.00 7.57
N PRO A 440 -7.21 -0.37 6.95
CA PRO A 440 -7.14 -1.65 6.26
C PRO A 440 -7.36 -2.78 7.26
N GLU A 441 -8.18 -3.76 6.91
CA GLU A 441 -8.33 -4.98 7.72
C GLU A 441 -7.05 -5.79 7.71
N ILE A 442 -6.41 -5.83 6.53
CA ILE A 442 -5.10 -6.46 6.32
C ILE A 442 -4.37 -5.58 5.29
N GLY A 443 -3.15 -5.19 5.59
CA GLY A 443 -2.33 -4.40 4.67
C GLY A 443 -1.92 -3.04 5.20
N SER A 444 -1.35 -2.24 4.35
CA SER A 444 -0.73 -0.96 4.67
C SER A 444 -1.56 0.24 4.20
N GLY A 445 -1.28 1.41 4.74
CA GLY A 445 -1.99 2.64 4.41
C GLY A 445 -1.47 3.29 3.12
N ILE A 446 -0.38 4.06 3.19
CA ILE A 446 0.16 4.84 2.07
C ILE A 446 1.55 4.36 1.69
N GLU A 447 1.80 4.19 0.40
CA GLU A 447 3.15 4.04 -0.14
C GLU A 447 3.56 5.28 -0.93
N ILE A 448 4.75 5.80 -0.62
CA ILE A 448 5.50 6.76 -1.42
C ILE A 448 6.82 6.08 -1.81
N PHE A 449 6.98 5.81 -3.09
CA PHE A 449 8.18 5.18 -3.60
C PHE A 449 8.83 6.06 -4.67
N VAL A 450 10.05 6.54 -4.40
CA VAL A 450 10.86 7.42 -5.27
C VAL A 450 10.21 8.76 -5.67
N HIS A 451 9.32 9.31 -4.83
CA HIS A 451 8.61 10.56 -5.09
C HIS A 451 8.93 11.64 -4.05
N LYS A 452 8.67 12.89 -4.41
CA LYS A 452 9.07 14.07 -3.63
C LYS A 452 7.97 15.11 -3.48
N LYS A 453 8.14 15.96 -2.45
CA LYS A 453 7.25 17.11 -2.16
C LYS A 453 5.81 16.70 -1.88
N ILE A 454 5.58 15.46 -1.45
CA ILE A 454 4.27 15.00 -1.06
C ILE A 454 4.01 15.44 0.38
N GLU A 455 2.83 16.00 0.62
CA GLU A 455 2.36 16.38 1.96
C GLU A 455 1.28 15.41 2.44
N ILE A 456 1.50 14.79 3.61
CA ILE A 456 0.54 13.89 4.27
C ILE A 456 0.19 14.49 5.62
N PHE A 457 -1.04 14.97 5.79
CA PHE A 457 -1.41 15.66 7.01
C PHE A 457 -2.87 15.50 7.42
N ASN A 458 -3.16 15.63 8.71
CA ASN A 458 -4.50 15.52 9.30
C ASN A 458 -5.20 14.17 8.99
N ASN A 459 -4.46 13.11 8.65
CA ASN A 459 -5.05 11.80 8.41
C ASN A 459 -5.12 10.98 9.70
N VAL A 460 -6.00 9.99 9.70
CA VAL A 460 -6.12 9.00 10.78
C VAL A 460 -5.77 7.62 10.21
N PHE A 461 -4.85 6.93 10.88
CA PHE A 461 -4.42 5.58 10.53
C PHE A 461 -4.70 4.63 11.69
N LYS A 462 -5.35 3.51 11.39
CA LYS A 462 -5.49 2.38 12.31
C LYS A 462 -4.92 1.15 11.63
N ILE A 463 -3.76 0.71 12.11
CA ILE A 463 -2.97 -0.35 11.49
C ILE A 463 -2.72 -1.46 12.51
N GLU A 464 -3.07 -2.67 12.14
CA GLU A 464 -2.74 -3.88 12.89
C GLU A 464 -1.71 -4.69 12.08
N ALA A 465 -0.76 -5.31 12.78
CA ALA A 465 0.19 -6.21 12.14
C ALA A 465 -0.55 -7.35 11.43
N ALA A 466 -0.27 -7.52 10.15
CA ALA A 466 -0.96 -8.52 9.33
C ALA A 466 -0.48 -9.95 9.64
N PRO A 467 -1.33 -10.98 9.37
CA PRO A 467 -0.89 -12.37 9.39
C PRO A 467 0.17 -12.61 8.31
N PRO A 468 0.95 -13.70 8.42
CA PRO A 468 1.90 -14.03 7.36
C PRO A 468 1.13 -14.23 6.06
N SER A 469 1.60 -13.56 5.02
CA SER A 469 1.23 -13.94 3.67
C SER A 469 1.94 -15.24 3.34
N CYS A 470 1.34 -16.07 2.47
CA CYS A 470 1.92 -17.32 2.01
C CYS A 470 3.29 -17.15 1.32
N GLU A 471 3.80 -15.96 1.19
CA GLU A 471 5.04 -15.64 0.51
C GLU A 471 6.30 -15.68 1.37
N TYR A 472 6.16 -15.49 2.69
CA TYR A 472 7.34 -15.29 3.53
C TYR A 472 7.16 -15.78 4.96
N ASN A 473 8.15 -16.52 5.41
CA ASN A 473 8.38 -16.79 6.83
C ASN A 473 9.08 -15.64 7.55
N ASP A 474 9.34 -14.51 6.85
CA ASP A 474 10.14 -13.42 7.37
C ASP A 474 9.31 -12.24 7.90
N ARG A 475 9.99 -11.30 8.56
CA ARG A 475 9.45 -10.09 9.18
C ARG A 475 8.84 -9.13 8.16
N TYR A 476 7.63 -9.39 7.74
CA TYR A 476 6.90 -8.44 6.91
C TYR A 476 6.28 -7.35 7.74
N SER A 477 6.57 -6.12 7.39
CA SER A 477 6.01 -4.96 8.08
C SER A 477 4.74 -4.47 7.40
N THR A 478 3.70 -4.30 8.21
CA THR A 478 2.49 -3.56 7.87
C THR A 478 2.70 -2.10 8.26
N ASN A 479 2.53 -1.16 7.34
CA ASN A 479 2.93 0.22 7.56
C ASN A 479 1.75 1.18 7.39
N ALA A 480 1.57 2.14 8.30
CA ALA A 480 0.64 3.22 8.03
C ALA A 480 1.14 4.09 6.86
N ILE A 481 2.42 4.44 6.88
CA ILE A 481 3.09 5.12 5.77
C ILE A 481 4.42 4.42 5.50
N ARG A 482 4.66 4.12 4.23
CA ARG A 482 5.97 3.71 3.74
C ARG A 482 6.56 4.80 2.86
N LEU A 483 7.72 5.30 3.25
CA LEU A 483 8.52 6.23 2.47
C LEU A 483 9.83 5.54 2.10
N ALA A 484 10.00 5.20 0.82
CA ALA A 484 11.13 4.39 0.40
C ALA A 484 11.68 4.79 -0.97
N ASP A 485 13.01 4.68 -1.11
CA ASP A 485 13.71 4.72 -2.38
C ASP A 485 14.82 3.64 -2.47
N TYR A 486 14.93 2.79 -1.44
CA TYR A 486 15.92 1.71 -1.30
C TYR A 486 17.37 2.14 -1.55
N GLY A 487 17.71 3.39 -1.19
CA GLY A 487 19.01 3.94 -1.48
C GLY A 487 19.16 4.14 -2.99
N ALA A 488 18.61 5.24 -3.48
CA ALA A 488 18.64 5.57 -4.92
C ALA A 488 19.95 5.16 -5.57
N ARG A 489 19.86 4.37 -6.63
CA ARG A 489 21.06 3.89 -7.35
C ARG A 489 21.89 5.09 -7.77
N PRO A 490 23.23 5.02 -7.66
CA PRO A 490 24.09 6.10 -8.12
C PRO A 490 23.74 6.51 -9.55
N GLY A 491 23.41 7.80 -9.75
CA GLY A 491 23.05 8.35 -11.05
C GLY A 491 21.56 8.42 -11.37
N THR A 492 20.67 7.97 -10.49
CA THR A 492 19.22 8.19 -10.65
C THR A 492 18.78 9.45 -9.88
N SER A 493 17.97 10.29 -10.53
CA SER A 493 17.34 11.48 -9.89
C SER A 493 16.15 11.11 -8.97
N ARG A 494 16.06 9.87 -8.50
CA ARG A 494 14.88 9.27 -7.89
C ARG A 494 15.08 9.03 -6.41
N ALA A 495 15.20 10.08 -5.66
CA ALA A 495 15.23 10.02 -4.21
C ALA A 495 13.90 10.50 -3.63
N CYS A 496 13.42 9.83 -2.60
CA CYS A 496 12.38 10.39 -1.75
C CYS A 496 12.95 11.57 -0.98
N THR A 497 12.49 12.78 -1.29
CA THR A 497 12.99 14.00 -0.65
C THR A 497 11.92 15.08 -0.56
N GLU A 498 12.08 16.00 0.38
CA GLU A 498 11.16 17.12 0.61
C GLU A 498 9.72 16.72 0.95
N ASN A 499 9.49 15.44 1.32
CA ASN A 499 8.18 14.98 1.76
C ASN A 499 7.91 15.42 3.20
N ARG A 500 6.66 15.73 3.52
CA ARG A 500 6.22 16.24 4.82
C ARG A 500 5.08 15.40 5.37
N ILE A 501 5.27 14.82 6.55
CA ILE A 501 4.28 13.97 7.24
C ILE A 501 3.99 14.63 8.58
N TYR A 502 2.81 15.25 8.73
CA TYR A 502 2.54 16.06 9.91
C TYR A 502 1.05 16.11 10.32
N ASN A 503 0.80 16.38 11.58
CA ASN A 503 -0.54 16.46 12.18
C ASN A 503 -1.39 15.21 11.94
N ASN A 504 -0.78 14.04 11.71
CA ASN A 504 -1.53 12.79 11.56
C ASN A 504 -1.70 12.10 12.92
N LYS A 505 -2.73 11.26 13.01
CA LYS A 505 -2.97 10.36 14.15
C LYS A 505 -2.75 8.91 13.72
N PHE A 506 -1.90 8.20 14.47
CA PHE A 506 -1.57 6.82 14.22
C PHE A 506 -1.94 5.95 15.42
N TYR A 507 -2.68 4.88 15.17
CA TYR A 507 -2.99 3.81 16.12
C TYR A 507 -2.39 2.52 15.56
N ILE A 508 -1.27 2.08 16.14
CA ILE A 508 -0.46 0.97 15.65
C ILE A 508 -0.54 -0.18 16.64
N SER A 509 -1.00 -1.33 16.20
CA SER A 509 -1.16 -2.51 17.04
C SER A 509 -0.30 -3.67 16.55
N GLY A 510 0.56 -4.17 17.42
CA GLY A 510 1.28 -5.43 17.24
C GLY A 510 0.39 -6.61 17.65
N LYS A 511 0.43 -7.70 16.88
CA LYS A 511 -0.37 -8.90 17.15
C LYS A 511 0.40 -10.15 16.74
N LYS A 512 0.41 -11.18 17.60
CA LYS A 512 0.96 -12.50 17.28
C LYS A 512 -0.13 -13.45 16.78
N TYR A 513 0.20 -14.27 15.82
CA TYR A 513 -0.71 -15.25 15.22
C TYR A 513 -0.42 -16.65 15.71
N LYS A 514 -1.36 -17.26 16.44
CA LYS A 514 -1.20 -18.59 17.08
C LYS A 514 -0.86 -19.72 16.11
N ASN A 515 -1.38 -19.63 14.90
CA ASN A 515 -1.17 -20.66 13.87
C ASN A 515 0.19 -20.54 13.17
N TYR A 516 0.96 -19.48 13.48
CA TYR A 516 2.25 -19.20 12.87
C TYR A 516 3.26 -18.79 13.97
N PRO A 517 3.71 -19.77 14.78
CA PRO A 517 4.51 -19.49 15.98
C PRO A 517 5.88 -18.83 15.66
N ASP A 518 6.46 -19.15 14.52
CA ASP A 518 7.76 -18.65 14.09
C ASP A 518 7.71 -17.32 13.34
N TYR A 519 6.51 -16.85 13.00
CA TYR A 519 6.33 -15.59 12.31
C TYR A 519 6.35 -14.41 13.29
N ILE A 520 7.17 -13.41 13.01
CA ILE A 520 7.27 -12.17 13.77
C ILE A 520 6.51 -11.06 12.99
N PRO A 521 5.25 -10.80 13.32
CA PRO A 521 4.52 -9.72 12.68
C PRO A 521 5.03 -8.36 13.15
N VAL A 522 5.19 -7.42 12.21
CA VAL A 522 5.68 -6.07 12.48
C VAL A 522 4.66 -5.04 12.00
N ALA A 523 4.31 -4.09 12.86
CA ALA A 523 3.45 -2.96 12.51
C ALA A 523 4.16 -1.63 12.75
N ASN A 524 4.09 -0.69 11.81
CA ASN A 524 4.76 0.60 11.91
C ASN A 524 3.82 1.77 11.61
N ALA A 525 3.98 2.88 12.34
CA ALA A 525 3.41 4.13 11.89
C ALA A 525 4.16 4.63 10.64
N LEU A 526 5.49 4.61 10.68
CA LEU A 526 6.31 4.98 9.55
C LEU A 526 7.43 3.96 9.31
N PHE A 527 7.43 3.36 8.12
CA PHE A 527 8.59 2.70 7.54
C PHE A 527 9.36 3.74 6.72
N TYR A 528 10.59 4.03 7.15
CA TYR A 528 11.41 5.06 6.55
C TYR A 528 12.70 4.47 5.96
N SER A 529 12.79 4.45 4.64
CA SER A 529 13.93 3.95 3.88
C SER A 529 14.25 4.90 2.72
N ALA A 530 14.53 6.17 3.06
CA ALA A 530 14.70 7.24 2.08
C ALA A 530 16.12 7.83 2.11
N SER A 531 16.72 8.00 0.96
CA SER A 531 18.10 8.48 0.80
C SER A 531 18.22 10.00 0.59
N GLY A 532 17.10 10.69 0.37
CA GLY A 532 17.08 12.11 0.01
C GLY A 532 17.51 13.08 1.12
N GLY A 533 17.46 12.67 2.37
CA GLY A 533 17.92 13.45 3.52
C GLY A 533 17.03 14.59 4.00
N GLU A 534 16.12 15.08 3.18
CA GLU A 534 15.29 16.27 3.45
C GLU A 534 13.80 15.92 3.60
N ASN A 535 13.48 14.81 4.26
CA ASN A 535 12.10 14.46 4.61
C ASN A 535 11.82 14.85 6.06
N TYR A 536 10.59 15.28 6.33
CA TYR A 536 10.17 15.86 7.59
C TYR A 536 8.97 15.11 8.15
N VAL A 537 9.09 14.63 9.40
CA VAL A 537 8.04 13.90 10.13
C VAL A 537 7.81 14.62 11.46
N PHE A 538 6.73 15.35 11.57
CA PHE A 538 6.56 16.27 12.71
C PHE A 538 5.11 16.49 13.13
N ASP A 539 4.93 16.91 14.37
CA ASP A 539 3.63 17.24 14.96
C ASP A 539 2.59 16.11 14.83
N ASN A 540 3.02 14.85 14.77
CA ASN A 540 2.12 13.70 14.73
C ASN A 540 1.82 13.17 16.13
N GLU A 541 0.63 12.60 16.31
CA GLU A 541 0.21 11.83 17.48
C GLU A 541 0.29 10.33 17.13
N ILE A 542 1.10 9.56 17.85
CA ILE A 542 1.37 8.16 17.56
C ILE A 542 1.16 7.31 18.81
N VAL A 543 0.23 6.38 18.73
CA VAL A 543 0.00 5.38 19.77
C VAL A 543 0.45 4.03 19.26
N VAL A 544 1.40 3.42 19.95
CA VAL A 544 1.90 2.08 19.68
C VAL A 544 1.47 1.16 20.82
N ASP A 545 0.57 0.25 20.54
CA ASP A 545 0.03 -0.69 21.53
C ASP A 545 0.20 -2.13 21.06
N GLN A 546 1.24 -2.79 21.54
CA GLN A 546 1.40 -4.22 21.33
C GLN A 546 0.55 -4.97 22.36
N MET A 547 -0.42 -5.74 21.89
CA MET A 547 -1.43 -6.39 22.75
C MET A 547 -0.81 -7.30 23.81
N ASN A 548 0.29 -7.97 23.48
CA ASN A 548 1.08 -8.79 24.37
C ASN A 548 2.55 -8.37 24.27
N PRO A 549 3.02 -7.41 25.07
CA PRO A 549 4.37 -6.85 24.94
C PRO A 549 5.51 -7.85 25.24
N ASP A 550 5.18 -9.00 25.83
CA ASP A 550 6.10 -10.10 26.10
C ASP A 550 6.16 -11.16 24.98
N THR A 551 5.50 -10.92 23.86
CA THR A 551 5.53 -11.80 22.68
C THR A 551 6.49 -11.28 21.62
N ASP A 552 6.78 -12.11 20.62
CA ASP A 552 7.69 -11.78 19.52
C ASP A 552 7.07 -10.84 18.46
N ALA A 553 5.81 -10.41 18.62
CA ALA A 553 5.23 -9.38 17.77
C ALA A 553 5.94 -8.04 18.00
N GLU A 554 6.18 -7.29 16.95
CA GLU A 554 6.89 -6.01 17.01
C GLU A 554 6.00 -4.87 16.49
N ALA A 555 6.05 -3.72 17.18
CA ALA A 555 5.33 -2.54 16.74
C ALA A 555 6.18 -1.28 17.00
N PHE A 556 6.22 -0.37 16.02
CA PHE A 556 7.08 0.82 16.09
C PHE A 556 6.34 2.08 15.64
N ALA A 557 6.70 3.20 16.26
CA ALA A 557 6.38 4.52 15.70
C ALA A 557 7.25 4.79 14.47
N PHE A 558 8.57 4.60 14.61
CA PHE A 558 9.51 4.82 13.52
C PHE A 558 10.40 3.59 13.31
N TYR A 559 10.31 3.00 12.13
CA TYR A 559 11.11 1.89 11.67
C TYR A 559 12.04 2.36 10.56
N ILE A 560 13.30 2.66 10.90
CA ILE A 560 14.24 3.39 10.07
C ILE A 560 15.37 2.47 9.63
N GLY A 561 15.55 2.34 8.31
CA GLY A 561 16.63 1.57 7.74
C GLY A 561 16.94 1.98 6.31
N ASN A 562 18.12 1.67 5.79
CA ASN A 562 18.58 1.99 4.46
C ASN A 562 18.35 3.47 4.08
N THR A 563 18.77 4.41 4.95
CA THR A 563 18.50 5.83 4.80
C THR A 563 19.75 6.70 4.96
N LYS A 564 19.72 7.90 4.38
CA LYS A 564 20.79 8.91 4.45
C LYS A 564 20.31 10.24 5.05
N GLY A 565 19.38 10.22 5.95
CA GLY A 565 18.90 11.41 6.64
C GLY A 565 17.42 11.31 6.98
N GLY A 566 16.86 12.41 7.43
CA GLY A 566 15.47 12.57 7.85
C GLY A 566 15.38 13.34 9.15
N GLN A 567 14.32 14.10 9.32
CA GLN A 567 14.07 14.90 10.50
C GLN A 567 12.73 14.48 11.14
N PHE A 568 12.80 14.03 12.40
CA PHE A 568 11.67 13.53 13.18
C PHE A 568 11.53 14.40 14.42
N TYR A 569 10.53 15.28 14.45
CA TYR A 569 10.45 16.27 15.53
C TYR A 569 9.04 16.63 15.96
N ASN A 570 8.91 17.11 17.19
CA ASN A 570 7.65 17.51 17.80
C ASN A 570 6.56 16.44 17.80
N ASN A 571 6.88 15.17 17.57
CA ASN A 571 5.87 14.12 17.60
C ASN A 571 5.55 13.73 19.06
N GLN A 572 4.29 13.38 19.32
CA GLN A 572 3.83 12.83 20.57
C GLN A 572 3.66 11.32 20.41
N ILE A 573 4.51 10.55 21.06
CA ILE A 573 4.54 9.09 20.94
C ILE A 573 4.19 8.47 22.30
N THR A 574 3.15 7.66 22.35
CA THR A 574 2.80 6.84 23.51
C THR A 574 2.98 5.38 23.15
N SER A 575 3.81 4.64 23.89
CA SER A 575 4.14 3.26 23.54
C SER A 575 4.30 2.36 24.76
N ASN A 576 3.88 1.10 24.64
CA ASN A 576 4.15 0.04 25.62
C ASN A 576 5.35 -0.84 25.23
N VAL A 577 5.97 -0.60 24.09
CA VAL A 577 7.18 -1.27 23.58
C VAL A 577 8.18 -0.23 23.09
N THR A 578 9.38 -0.63 22.67
CA THR A 578 10.37 0.28 22.07
C THR A 578 9.79 0.96 20.81
N PRO A 579 9.56 2.28 20.80
CA PRO A 579 8.87 2.93 19.69
C PRO A 579 9.75 3.26 18.48
N ILE A 580 11.06 3.33 18.64
CA ILE A 580 11.98 3.77 17.57
C ILE A 580 13.05 2.72 17.33
N TRP A 581 13.14 2.22 16.09
CA TRP A 581 14.21 1.32 15.68
C TRP A 581 14.98 1.92 14.48
N ILE A 582 16.31 2.09 14.67
CA ILE A 582 17.22 2.72 13.70
C ILE A 582 18.25 1.71 13.23
N ALA A 583 18.62 1.74 11.95
CA ALA A 583 19.44 0.73 11.29
C ALA A 583 18.83 -0.67 11.47
N SER A 584 17.55 -0.75 11.18
CA SER A 584 16.70 -1.93 11.30
C SER A 584 17.08 -3.03 10.29
N ALA A 585 16.27 -4.06 10.22
CA ALA A 585 16.42 -5.19 9.30
C ALA A 585 16.59 -4.80 7.80
N TYR A 586 16.29 -3.55 7.42
CA TYR A 586 16.41 -3.08 6.05
C TYR A 586 17.69 -2.31 5.72
N GLY A 587 18.62 -2.18 6.65
CA GLY A 587 19.93 -1.61 6.36
C GLY A 587 20.34 -0.44 7.23
N SER A 588 21.51 0.13 6.92
CA SER A 588 22.13 1.22 7.67
C SER A 588 21.32 2.52 7.61
N ALA A 589 21.45 3.34 8.66
CA ALA A 589 20.85 4.67 8.73
C ALA A 589 21.93 5.71 9.05
N THR A 590 21.92 6.85 8.33
CA THR A 590 22.92 7.91 8.54
C THR A 590 22.28 9.28 8.64
N ASN A 591 22.86 10.18 9.44
CA ASN A 591 22.55 11.61 9.50
C ASN A 591 21.07 11.95 9.85
N SER A 592 20.37 11.07 10.53
CA SER A 592 18.99 11.33 10.97
C SER A 592 18.97 12.16 12.25
N LYS A 593 18.00 13.07 12.36
CA LYS A 593 17.80 13.93 13.52
C LYS A 593 16.44 13.64 14.16
N ILE A 594 16.44 13.33 15.44
CA ILE A 594 15.28 13.01 16.24
C ILE A 594 15.24 14.00 17.40
N PHE A 595 14.33 15.00 17.33
CA PHE A 595 14.40 16.11 18.28
C PHE A 595 13.03 16.64 18.71
N ASN A 596 12.97 17.18 19.91
CA ASN A 596 11.77 17.75 20.51
C ASN A 596 10.56 16.81 20.50
N ASN A 597 10.74 15.51 20.41
CA ASN A 597 9.64 14.58 20.51
C ASN A 597 9.32 14.32 21.99
N ARG A 598 8.04 14.13 22.28
CA ARG A 598 7.59 13.61 23.59
C ARG A 598 7.31 12.13 23.44
N ILE A 599 8.03 11.31 24.21
CA ILE A 599 7.91 9.86 24.22
C ILE A 599 7.42 9.43 25.60
N SER A 600 6.20 8.96 25.68
CA SER A 600 5.55 8.56 26.93
C SER A 600 5.43 7.04 27.00
N ARG A 601 5.89 6.47 28.12
CA ARG A 601 5.73 5.06 28.41
C ARG A 601 4.26 4.76 28.78
N ALA A 602 3.65 3.81 28.07
CA ALA A 602 2.29 3.38 28.36
C ALA A 602 2.22 2.51 29.64
N PRO A 603 1.04 2.43 30.31
CA PRO A 603 0.92 1.75 31.61
C PRO A 603 1.22 0.25 31.65
N ASN A 604 1.03 -0.47 30.54
CA ASN A 604 1.24 -1.93 30.40
C ASN A 604 2.62 -2.28 29.84
N THR A 605 3.58 -1.39 29.99
CA THR A 605 4.93 -1.54 29.44
C THR A 605 5.80 -2.46 30.31
N LEU A 606 6.64 -3.28 29.67
CA LEU A 606 7.66 -4.09 30.36
C LEU A 606 8.65 -3.22 31.14
N ALA A 607 9.27 -3.80 32.15
CA ALA A 607 10.14 -3.07 33.08
C ALA A 607 11.38 -2.45 32.42
N ASP A 608 11.90 -3.09 31.38
CA ASP A 608 13.14 -2.70 30.66
C ASP A 608 12.87 -1.82 29.42
N PHE A 609 11.77 -1.08 29.41
CA PHE A 609 11.44 -0.17 28.30
C PHE A 609 12.62 0.70 27.88
N LYS A 610 12.96 0.65 26.61
CA LYS A 610 14.00 1.44 25.95
C LYS A 610 13.35 2.30 24.88
N PRO A 611 13.47 3.63 24.91
CA PRO A 611 12.90 4.50 23.88
C PRO A 611 13.43 4.27 22.47
N VAL A 612 14.67 3.80 22.35
CA VAL A 612 15.36 3.64 21.07
C VAL A 612 16.11 2.32 21.01
N LYS A 613 16.02 1.64 19.88
CA LYS A 613 16.83 0.48 19.49
C LYS A 613 17.67 0.83 18.25
N MET A 614 18.91 0.41 18.19
CA MET A 614 19.80 0.58 17.04
C MET A 614 20.46 -0.73 16.63
N GLY A 615 20.61 -0.92 15.32
CA GLY A 615 21.26 -2.11 14.75
C GLY A 615 20.30 -3.25 14.47
N SER A 616 20.78 -4.30 13.86
CA SER A 616 19.98 -5.46 13.46
C SER A 616 20.66 -6.77 13.83
N TYR A 617 19.84 -7.75 14.21
CA TYR A 617 20.30 -9.13 14.42
C TYR A 617 20.61 -9.85 13.09
N GLU A 618 20.13 -9.32 11.97
CA GLU A 618 20.27 -9.94 10.65
C GLU A 618 21.64 -9.66 10.04
N SER A 619 22.27 -8.54 10.40
CA SER A 619 23.58 -8.18 9.85
C SER A 619 24.32 -7.18 10.73
N ASP A 620 25.55 -7.51 11.11
CA ASP A 620 26.49 -6.61 11.79
C ASP A 620 26.88 -5.39 10.92
N THR A 621 26.56 -5.44 9.62
CA THR A 621 26.84 -4.33 8.68
C THR A 621 25.77 -3.25 8.70
N TYR A 622 24.63 -3.46 9.37
CA TYR A 622 23.58 -2.45 9.48
C TYR A 622 23.91 -1.48 10.60
N ILE A 623 24.43 -0.33 10.23
CA ILE A 623 25.06 0.62 11.13
C ILE A 623 24.27 1.93 11.15
N ALA A 624 24.00 2.44 12.35
CA ALA A 624 23.53 3.80 12.57
C ALA A 624 24.75 4.74 12.69
N LYS A 625 24.86 5.77 11.84
CA LYS A 625 25.95 6.75 11.86
C LYS A 625 25.46 8.18 11.92
N ASN A 626 26.09 9.00 12.76
CA ASN A 626 25.79 10.42 12.93
C ASN A 626 24.31 10.67 13.24
N ILE A 627 23.74 9.85 14.12
CA ILE A 627 22.36 10.04 14.58
C ILE A 627 22.36 11.06 15.71
N GLU A 628 21.46 12.03 15.65
CA GLU A 628 21.37 13.07 16.68
C GLU A 628 20.02 12.97 17.41
N PHE A 629 20.09 12.82 18.73
CA PHE A 629 18.93 12.93 19.63
C PHE A 629 19.02 14.25 20.36
N ARG A 630 18.05 15.15 20.13
CA ARG A 630 18.11 16.50 20.68
C ARG A 630 16.82 16.86 21.42
N SER A 631 16.96 17.23 22.66
CA SER A 631 15.90 17.84 23.49
C SER A 631 14.59 17.03 23.49
N ASN A 632 14.63 15.71 23.31
CA ASN A 632 13.45 14.87 23.43
C ASN A 632 12.99 14.80 24.90
N ASP A 633 11.68 14.76 25.13
CA ASP A 633 11.09 14.60 26.44
C ASP A 633 10.64 13.16 26.64
N ILE A 634 11.18 12.49 27.68
CA ILE A 634 10.88 11.09 27.96
C ILE A 634 10.10 10.98 29.26
N GLU A 635 8.86 10.50 29.18
CA GLU A 635 7.98 10.35 30.32
C GLU A 635 7.85 8.89 30.77
N GLY A 636 8.04 8.66 32.05
CA GLY A 636 7.90 7.33 32.67
C GLY A 636 9.08 6.39 32.43
N ALA A 637 10.18 6.88 31.84
CA ALA A 637 11.44 6.17 31.66
C ALA A 637 12.62 7.15 31.59
N GLU A 638 13.84 6.62 31.58
CA GLU A 638 15.05 7.38 31.24
C GLU A 638 15.36 7.20 29.73
N PHE A 639 15.97 8.23 29.14
CA PHE A 639 16.46 8.10 27.79
C PHE A 639 17.58 7.07 27.73
N ASN A 640 17.40 6.06 26.90
CA ASN A 640 18.39 5.01 26.68
C ASN A 640 18.31 4.51 25.23
N VAL A 641 19.45 4.10 24.70
CA VAL A 641 19.59 3.49 23.38
C VAL A 641 20.06 2.05 23.59
N ASP A 642 19.23 1.10 23.18
CA ASP A 642 19.59 -0.31 23.11
C ASP A 642 20.32 -0.59 21.79
N THR A 643 21.57 -1.02 21.84
CA THR A 643 22.40 -1.21 20.65
C THR A 643 22.68 -2.68 20.38
N ILE A 644 22.47 -3.10 19.14
CA ILE A 644 22.86 -4.39 18.61
C ILE A 644 24.12 -4.17 17.78
N GLY A 645 25.25 -4.75 18.18
CA GLY A 645 26.54 -4.48 17.55
C GLY A 645 27.26 -3.25 18.11
N HIS A 646 28.42 -2.93 17.57
CA HIS A 646 29.37 -1.99 18.20
C HIS A 646 29.83 -0.84 17.31
N LEU A 647 29.29 -0.73 16.08
CA LEU A 647 29.80 0.24 15.09
C LEU A 647 28.92 1.47 14.92
N HIS A 648 28.01 1.72 15.86
CA HIS A 648 27.08 2.84 15.78
C HIS A 648 27.74 4.14 16.23
N SER A 649 27.36 5.27 15.63
CA SER A 649 27.71 6.58 16.14
C SER A 649 26.47 7.47 16.30
N TYR A 650 26.34 8.08 17.48
CA TYR A 650 25.24 8.97 17.81
C TYR A 650 25.62 9.96 18.91
N SER A 651 24.86 11.05 19.01
CA SER A 651 25.02 12.08 20.03
C SER A 651 23.68 12.43 20.67
N VAL A 652 23.74 12.71 21.97
CA VAL A 652 22.59 13.07 22.80
C VAL A 652 22.75 14.47 23.34
N TYR A 653 21.73 15.31 23.12
CA TYR A 653 21.70 16.71 23.53
C TYR A 653 20.45 16.98 24.35
N TRP A 654 20.58 17.90 25.33
CA TRP A 654 19.48 18.36 26.15
C TRP A 654 19.44 19.88 26.20
N THR A 655 18.26 20.42 26.36
CA THR A 655 18.06 21.86 26.58
C THR A 655 18.29 22.20 28.04
N LEU A 656 19.17 23.16 28.31
CA LEU A 656 19.36 23.80 29.60
C LEU A 656 18.84 25.24 29.54
N ASN A 657 17.77 25.51 30.28
CA ASN A 657 17.23 26.86 30.47
C ASN A 657 17.85 27.47 31.72
N VAL A 658 18.62 28.53 31.57
CA VAL A 658 19.24 29.25 32.70
C VAL A 658 18.47 30.57 32.93
N ILE A 659 17.90 30.73 34.11
CA ILE A 659 17.19 31.96 34.51
C ILE A 659 18.01 32.67 35.59
N VAL A 660 18.40 33.90 35.31
CA VAL A 660 19.19 34.72 36.23
C VAL A 660 18.33 35.83 36.81
N VAL A 661 18.25 35.85 38.16
CA VAL A 661 17.46 36.86 38.91
C VAL A 661 18.30 37.51 39.99
N ASN A 662 17.86 38.67 40.43
CA ASN A 662 18.44 39.33 41.62
C ASN A 662 17.76 38.77 42.90
N LYS A 663 18.21 39.21 44.08
CA LYS A 663 17.66 38.83 45.42
C LYS A 663 16.17 39.13 45.59
N LYS A 664 15.58 40.03 44.78
CA LYS A 664 14.16 40.34 44.79
C LYS A 664 13.36 39.53 43.77
N GLY A 665 13.99 38.52 43.13
CA GLY A 665 13.37 37.70 42.07
C GLY A 665 13.22 38.37 40.73
N LYS A 666 13.74 39.62 40.56
CA LYS A 666 13.65 40.33 39.27
C LYS A 666 14.70 39.83 38.28
N ALA A 667 14.25 39.60 37.08
CA ALA A 667 15.09 39.15 35.94
C ALA A 667 16.30 40.08 35.69
N ILE A 668 17.47 39.51 35.39
CA ILE A 668 18.67 40.22 35.05
C ILE A 668 18.98 40.04 33.57
N LYS A 669 18.75 41.06 32.79
CA LYS A 669 19.11 41.15 31.36
C LYS A 669 20.61 41.28 31.19
N ASN A 670 21.13 40.72 30.12
CA ASN A 670 22.56 40.81 29.74
C ASN A 670 23.54 40.21 30.77
N ALA A 671 23.08 39.32 31.69
CA ALA A 671 23.98 38.56 32.53
C ALA A 671 24.82 37.62 31.66
N LEU A 672 26.13 37.70 31.75
CA LEU A 672 27.01 36.81 31.02
C LEU A 672 27.02 35.43 31.71
N ILE A 673 26.61 34.41 30.96
CA ILE A 673 26.63 33.02 31.36
C ILE A 673 27.75 32.31 30.62
N LYS A 674 28.63 31.64 31.35
CA LYS A 674 29.63 30.74 30.78
C LYS A 674 29.30 29.31 31.18
N ILE A 675 29.45 28.41 30.23
CA ILE A 675 29.21 26.98 30.42
C ILE A 675 30.51 26.24 30.16
N LEU A 676 30.95 25.51 31.17
CA LEU A 676 32.13 24.63 31.07
C LEU A 676 31.67 23.16 31.09
N ASP A 677 32.30 22.31 30.28
CA ASP A 677 32.09 20.84 30.37
C ASP A 677 32.80 20.24 31.61
N LYS A 678 32.62 18.95 31.81
CA LYS A 678 33.23 18.21 32.95
C LYS A 678 34.75 18.32 33.00
N ASN A 679 35.40 18.65 31.87
CA ASN A 679 36.85 18.80 31.76
C ASN A 679 37.30 20.28 31.96
N GLY A 680 36.37 21.19 32.29
CA GLY A 680 36.61 22.61 32.46
C GLY A 680 36.78 23.40 31.17
N ARG A 681 36.49 22.82 30.03
CA ARG A 681 36.55 23.51 28.72
C ARG A 681 35.30 24.35 28.52
N GLU A 682 35.44 25.63 28.11
CA GLU A 682 34.33 26.49 27.78
C GLU A 682 33.64 25.98 26.51
N ARG A 683 32.32 25.75 26.62
CA ARG A 683 31.46 25.31 25.53
C ARG A 683 30.60 26.43 24.99
N GLU A 684 30.12 27.29 25.86
CA GLU A 684 29.27 28.43 25.52
C GLU A 684 29.55 29.61 26.41
N SER A 685 29.42 30.83 25.84
CA SER A 685 29.50 32.09 26.57
C SER A 685 28.51 33.09 25.94
N LYS A 686 27.33 33.20 26.57
CA LYS A 686 26.21 34.03 26.04
C LYS A 686 25.55 34.84 27.14
N LYS A 687 24.78 35.87 26.71
CA LYS A 687 24.08 36.75 27.65
C LYS A 687 22.60 36.42 27.71
N THR A 688 21.99 36.62 28.89
CA THR A 688 20.55 36.50 29.08
C THR A 688 19.76 37.54 28.28
N ASP A 689 18.55 37.21 27.92
CA ASP A 689 17.56 38.07 27.27
C ASP A 689 16.90 39.08 28.25
N SER A 690 15.82 39.75 27.80
CA SER A 690 15.03 40.70 28.62
C SER A 690 14.39 40.07 29.84
N GLU A 691 14.05 38.77 29.74
CA GLU A 691 13.42 37.99 30.80
C GLU A 691 14.45 37.36 31.78
N GLY A 692 15.74 37.74 31.61
CA GLY A 692 16.84 37.13 32.37
C GLY A 692 17.13 35.68 32.01
N SER A 693 16.66 35.22 30.87
CA SER A 693 16.66 33.82 30.45
C SER A 693 17.69 33.57 29.36
N LEU A 694 18.25 32.37 29.33
CA LEU A 694 19.09 31.86 28.26
C LEU A 694 18.81 30.40 28.07
N SER A 695 18.35 29.99 26.89
CA SER A 695 18.16 28.60 26.50
C SER A 695 19.37 28.11 25.67
N LEU A 696 19.94 27.00 26.04
CA LEU A 696 21.10 26.39 25.42
C LEU A 696 20.86 24.90 25.17
N GLU A 697 21.22 24.41 24.02
CA GLU A 697 21.29 22.97 23.74
C GLU A 697 22.71 22.50 23.94
N LEU A 698 22.93 21.54 24.84
CA LEU A 698 24.23 21.04 25.24
C LEU A 698 24.30 19.53 25.11
N GLN A 699 25.42 19.05 24.60
CA GLN A 699 25.64 17.61 24.40
C GLN A 699 25.90 16.90 25.73
N GLU A 700 25.08 15.95 26.10
CA GLU A 700 25.35 15.10 27.26
C GLU A 700 26.54 14.16 26.99
N TYR A 701 26.40 13.39 25.88
CA TYR A 701 27.44 12.46 25.46
C TYR A 701 27.35 12.19 23.96
N SER A 702 28.41 11.60 23.42
CA SER A 702 28.43 10.94 22.11
C SER A 702 29.01 9.56 22.20
N VAL A 703 28.61 8.71 21.29
CA VAL A 703 29.13 7.35 21.08
C VAL A 703 29.69 7.28 19.67
N ASP A 704 30.88 6.72 19.52
CA ASP A 704 31.49 6.37 18.25
C ASP A 704 32.12 4.98 18.36
N GLY A 705 31.42 3.99 17.88
CA GLY A 705 31.76 2.58 18.07
C GLY A 705 31.72 2.19 19.55
N LEU A 706 32.89 1.79 20.08
CA LEU A 706 33.06 1.43 21.50
C LEU A 706 33.37 2.62 22.40
N GLU A 707 33.68 3.79 21.81
CA GLU A 707 34.08 4.96 22.58
C GLU A 707 32.84 5.81 22.96
N LYS A 708 32.67 6.03 24.26
CA LYS A 708 31.68 6.96 24.80
C LYS A 708 32.34 8.18 25.40
N THR A 709 32.13 9.34 24.79
CA THR A 709 32.61 10.63 25.29
C THR A 709 31.47 11.34 26.02
N ILE A 710 31.62 11.53 27.32
CA ILE A 710 30.64 12.21 28.19
C ILE A 710 31.10 13.64 28.44
N LEU A 711 30.24 14.63 28.24
CA LEU A 711 30.51 16.04 28.49
C LEU A 711 29.82 16.61 29.74
N SER A 712 28.70 16.02 30.16
CA SER A 712 28.04 16.28 31.44
C SER A 712 28.81 15.69 32.61
N PRO A 713 28.80 16.28 33.85
CA PRO A 713 28.08 17.49 34.21
C PRO A 713 28.67 18.77 33.63
N TYR A 714 27.84 19.81 33.56
CA TYR A 714 28.25 21.13 33.15
C TYR A 714 28.33 22.09 34.33
N THR A 715 29.36 22.95 34.32
CA THR A 715 29.46 24.05 35.27
C THR A 715 28.94 25.32 34.65
N VAL A 716 27.85 25.87 35.22
CA VAL A 716 27.24 27.13 34.82
C VAL A 716 27.79 28.26 35.68
N ILE A 717 28.43 29.25 35.06
CA ILE A 717 29.07 30.37 35.76
C ILE A 717 28.35 31.67 35.39
N VAL A 718 27.94 32.42 36.43
CA VAL A 718 27.32 33.74 36.28
C VAL A 718 27.94 34.67 37.32
N GLY A 719 28.77 35.63 36.89
CA GLY A 719 29.50 36.48 37.79
C GLY A 719 30.47 35.72 38.69
N LYS A 720 30.23 35.72 40.01
CA LYS A 720 31.01 34.97 41.00
C LYS A 720 30.36 33.63 41.39
N GLN A 721 29.21 33.34 40.89
CA GLN A 721 28.52 32.07 41.17
C GLN A 721 28.81 31.03 40.14
N ASN A 722 28.97 29.79 40.62
CA ASN A 722 29.04 28.61 39.77
C ASN A 722 28.10 27.54 40.33
N LYS A 723 27.51 26.78 39.43
CA LYS A 723 26.63 25.65 39.75
C LYS A 723 26.86 24.52 38.78
N GLU A 724 27.07 23.34 39.32
CA GLU A 724 27.13 22.14 38.53
C GLU A 724 25.75 21.60 38.21
N VAL A 725 25.53 21.17 36.96
CA VAL A 725 24.28 20.62 36.46
C VAL A 725 24.57 19.29 35.79
N GLN A 726 24.03 18.20 36.34
CA GLN A 726 23.97 16.92 35.67
C GLN A 726 22.89 16.97 34.60
N LEU A 727 23.29 16.98 33.34
CA LEU A 727 22.36 17.16 32.22
C LEU A 727 22.05 15.80 31.59
N THR A 728 20.95 15.18 32.00
CA THR A 728 20.44 13.88 31.52
C THR A 728 19.01 13.98 30.93
N LYS A 729 18.46 15.18 30.95
CA LYS A 729 17.15 15.54 30.40
C LYS A 729 17.06 17.06 30.24
N ASN A 730 16.05 17.54 29.54
CA ASN A 730 15.75 18.97 29.49
C ASN A 730 15.60 19.51 30.92
N SER A 731 16.31 20.58 31.24
CA SER A 731 16.45 21.07 32.61
C SER A 731 16.37 22.59 32.69
N GLU A 732 15.91 23.08 33.84
CA GLU A 732 15.90 24.50 34.17
C GLU A 732 16.84 24.74 35.37
N LEU A 733 17.64 25.77 35.28
CA LEU A 733 18.51 26.24 36.33
C LEU A 733 18.21 27.68 36.65
N ARG A 734 17.73 27.94 37.85
CA ARG A 734 17.53 29.31 38.37
C ARG A 734 18.73 29.72 39.22
N LEU A 735 19.35 30.86 38.89
CA LEU A 735 20.48 31.43 39.59
C LEU A 735 20.11 32.83 40.12
N GLU A 736 20.29 33.02 41.42
CA GLU A 736 20.14 34.31 42.05
C GLU A 736 21.51 34.96 42.23
N ILE A 737 21.73 36.12 41.60
CA ILE A 737 22.99 36.84 41.72
C ILE A 737 22.81 38.17 42.47
N ARG A 738 23.91 38.63 43.06
CA ARG A 738 23.92 39.86 43.84
C ARG A 738 24.13 41.10 42.95
#